data_dd5a5b96fd1b8bea88f19d6a80d5211c
#
_entry.id   dd5a5b96fd1b8bea88f19d6a80d5211c
#
_cell.length_a   1.000
_cell.length_b   1.000
_cell.length_c   1.000
_cell.angle_alpha   90.00
_cell.angle_beta   90.00
_cell.angle_gamma   90.00
#
_symmetry.space_group_name_H-M   'P 1'
#
loop_
_entity.id
_entity.type
_entity.pdbx_description
1 polymer ?
#
loop_
_entity_poly.entity_id
_entity_poly.type
_entity_poly.pdbx_seq_one_letter_code
_entity_poly.pdbx_strand_id
1 'polypeptide(L)'
;VVSTAPKSTDKLAANETVVRLTVAQATIRFLANQYIEHDGERTKFFAGCFGIFGHGNVAGLGQALLQDEVESLQAGREPGLKYVLGRNEQAMVHSAVAYARQKDRLQTWAVTASVGPGSTNMLTGAALATINRLPVLLLPADTFATRVSSPVLQELELPSSGDVTVNDAFKPLSRYFDRVWRPEQLPAALLGAMRVLTDPVETGAATVSIPQDVQAEAHDWPESLFAERTWHIARPLPERSVIARAAEVIASATKPLIVAGGGLHYAFAEEALATFCEQTGIPVAESQAGKGSLRYDHPQSVGAIGSTGSTAANALAAEADVVIGIGTRYSDFTSASRTAFNNPDVRFVNINVASLDSVKQGGISVVSDAREAIEALGPALSGYTVSDEYRSRITELAKEWDDTVSAAYATDEGAQLNQNQVIGLVNTLSDPRDVVVCAAGSMPGDLHKLWRTRDRKGYHVEYGFSCMGYEIAGGIGVRMGAPDRDVFIMVGDGSYLMMATEIATAVQEGVKVIPVLVQNHGFASIGGLSESLGSQRFGTDYRYRGAEGRLDGDKLPVDLAANAASLGADVIKVATAAEFADAVKVAKSAEVTTVIYVETDPRIYAPDSFSWWDVPVSEVSTLESTQTAYRRYSDWKKVQRPLLRPSDQFPSDR
;
A
#
# COMPACT_ATOMS: atom_id res chain seq x y z
N VAL A 1 7.47 2.07 -64.40
CA VAL A 1 8.22 1.14 -63.55
C VAL A 1 7.86 1.50 -62.13
N VAL A 2 6.88 0.79 -61.54
CA VAL A 2 6.47 0.95 -60.16
C VAL A 2 7.44 0.08 -59.35
N SER A 3 8.31 0.72 -58.59
CA SER A 3 9.14 0.05 -57.57
C SER A 3 8.24 -0.41 -56.46
N THR A 4 8.00 -1.71 -56.34
CA THR A 4 7.39 -2.32 -55.17
C THR A 4 8.42 -2.30 -54.03
N ALA A 5 8.28 -1.36 -53.08
CA ALA A 5 9.01 -1.45 -51.81
C ALA A 5 8.65 -2.77 -51.13
N PRO A 6 9.61 -3.53 -50.59
CA PRO A 6 9.32 -4.77 -49.86
C PRO A 6 8.44 -4.46 -48.65
N LYS A 7 7.39 -5.27 -48.43
CA LYS A 7 6.57 -5.21 -47.22
C LYS A 7 7.48 -5.45 -46.02
N SER A 8 7.23 -4.77 -44.91
CA SER A 8 8.06 -4.73 -43.69
C SER A 8 8.31 -6.09 -42.99
N THR A 9 7.75 -7.17 -43.51
CA THR A 9 7.90 -8.56 -43.07
C THR A 9 9.22 -9.22 -43.45
N ASP A 10 10.01 -8.63 -44.34
CA ASP A 10 11.24 -9.24 -44.88
C ASP A 10 12.52 -9.02 -44.07
N LYS A 11 12.40 -8.52 -42.82
CA LYS A 11 13.56 -8.27 -41.91
C LYS A 11 13.64 -9.19 -40.70
N LEU A 12 12.77 -10.19 -40.58
CA LEU A 12 13.04 -11.30 -39.66
C LEU A 12 14.26 -12.05 -40.19
N ALA A 13 15.22 -12.32 -39.32
CA ALA A 13 16.40 -13.12 -39.69
C ALA A 13 15.89 -14.39 -40.39
N ALA A 14 16.47 -14.78 -41.49
CA ALA A 14 15.99 -15.78 -42.44
C ALA A 14 15.78 -17.21 -41.86
N ASN A 15 15.82 -17.40 -40.52
CA ASN A 15 15.68 -18.66 -39.76
C ASN A 15 14.88 -18.54 -38.44
N GLU A 16 14.13 -17.45 -38.21
CA GLU A 16 13.36 -17.36 -36.96
C GLU A 16 12.02 -18.09 -37.11
N THR A 17 11.73 -19.05 -36.26
CA THR A 17 10.45 -19.76 -36.22
C THR A 17 9.35 -18.78 -35.75
N VAL A 18 8.23 -18.76 -36.48
CA VAL A 18 7.07 -17.94 -36.13
C VAL A 18 5.90 -18.80 -35.66
N VAL A 19 5.12 -18.26 -34.74
CA VAL A 19 3.87 -18.88 -34.26
C VAL A 19 2.71 -17.92 -34.48
N ARG A 20 1.58 -18.45 -34.97
CA ARG A 20 0.38 -17.69 -35.22
C ARG A 20 -0.52 -17.70 -33.98
N LEU A 21 -0.66 -16.57 -33.32
CA LEU A 21 -1.47 -16.40 -32.12
C LEU A 21 -2.26 -15.08 -32.23
N THR A 22 -3.39 -15.01 -31.51
CA THR A 22 -4.05 -13.71 -31.31
C THR A 22 -3.21 -12.80 -30.40
N VAL A 23 -3.47 -11.49 -30.43
CA VAL A 23 -2.81 -10.54 -29.51
C VAL A 23 -3.01 -10.94 -28.05
N ALA A 24 -4.20 -11.39 -27.68
CA ALA A 24 -4.48 -11.87 -26.33
C ALA A 24 -3.69 -13.12 -25.97
N GLN A 25 -3.64 -14.14 -26.83
CA GLN A 25 -2.85 -15.36 -26.63
C GLN A 25 -1.35 -15.03 -26.50
N ALA A 26 -0.85 -14.14 -27.36
CA ALA A 26 0.53 -13.66 -27.30
C ALA A 26 0.82 -12.93 -25.97
N THR A 27 -0.12 -12.12 -25.49
CA THR A 27 -0.01 -11.44 -24.18
C THR A 27 0.11 -12.45 -23.03
N ILE A 28 -0.81 -13.42 -22.95
CA ILE A 28 -0.79 -14.43 -21.87
C ILE A 28 0.49 -15.28 -21.92
N ARG A 29 0.89 -15.74 -23.11
CA ARG A 29 2.11 -16.55 -23.29
C ARG A 29 3.38 -15.74 -22.94
N PHE A 30 3.43 -14.45 -23.27
CA PHE A 30 4.55 -13.58 -22.88
C PHE A 30 4.63 -13.45 -21.36
N LEU A 31 3.51 -13.12 -20.67
CA LEU A 31 3.49 -12.89 -19.24
C LEU A 31 3.86 -14.15 -18.44
N ALA A 32 3.43 -15.32 -18.91
CA ALA A 32 3.72 -16.61 -18.28
C ALA A 32 5.24 -16.91 -18.20
N ASN A 33 6.05 -16.29 -19.06
CA ASN A 33 7.49 -16.53 -19.20
C ASN A 33 8.37 -15.38 -18.71
N GLN A 34 7.82 -14.47 -17.89
CA GLN A 34 8.61 -13.41 -17.26
C GLN A 34 9.07 -13.81 -15.86
N TYR A 35 10.35 -13.64 -15.62
CA TYR A 35 11.01 -13.91 -14.34
C TYR A 35 11.77 -12.68 -13.88
N ILE A 36 12.00 -12.58 -12.59
CA ILE A 36 12.93 -11.61 -12.00
C ILE A 36 14.10 -12.36 -11.32
N GLU A 37 15.20 -11.69 -11.21
CA GLU A 37 16.34 -12.10 -10.38
C GLU A 37 16.66 -10.98 -9.40
N HIS A 38 16.77 -11.34 -8.12
CA HIS A 38 17.16 -10.45 -7.04
C HIS A 38 17.96 -11.21 -6.01
N ASP A 39 19.15 -10.69 -5.65
CA ASP A 39 20.07 -11.33 -4.70
C ASP A 39 20.44 -12.79 -5.06
N GLY A 40 20.49 -13.14 -6.34
CA GLY A 40 20.78 -14.50 -6.83
C GLY A 40 19.58 -15.44 -6.89
N GLU A 41 18.43 -15.02 -6.40
CA GLU A 41 17.18 -15.80 -6.44
C GLU A 41 16.34 -15.46 -7.67
N ARG A 42 15.95 -16.48 -8.42
CA ARG A 42 15.10 -16.35 -9.61
C ARG A 42 13.66 -16.72 -9.29
N THR A 43 12.73 -15.80 -9.53
CA THR A 43 11.29 -15.98 -9.23
C THR A 43 10.44 -15.68 -10.46
N LYS A 44 9.37 -16.46 -10.69
CA LYS A 44 8.36 -16.13 -11.70
C LYS A 44 7.66 -14.83 -11.31
N PHE A 45 7.57 -13.86 -12.23
CA PHE A 45 7.09 -12.52 -11.88
C PHE A 45 5.57 -12.43 -11.79
N PHE A 46 4.82 -13.02 -12.74
CA PHE A 46 3.36 -13.02 -12.71
C PHE A 46 2.83 -14.33 -12.11
N ALA A 47 2.15 -14.24 -10.97
CA ALA A 47 1.51 -15.39 -10.31
C ALA A 47 0.20 -15.79 -10.98
N GLY A 48 -0.47 -14.87 -11.67
CA GLY A 48 -1.74 -15.12 -12.33
C GLY A 48 -2.38 -13.85 -12.89
N CYS A 49 -3.66 -13.97 -13.24
CA CYS A 49 -4.48 -12.89 -13.76
C CYS A 49 -5.84 -12.86 -13.03
N PHE A 50 -6.14 -11.73 -12.37
CA PHE A 50 -7.50 -11.43 -11.94
C PHE A 50 -8.31 -10.92 -13.13
N GLY A 51 -9.59 -11.28 -13.21
CA GLY A 51 -10.42 -10.79 -14.30
C GLY A 51 -11.92 -10.82 -14.03
N ILE A 52 -12.61 -9.84 -14.59
CA ILE A 52 -14.05 -9.86 -14.81
C ILE A 52 -14.26 -9.71 -16.31
N PHE A 53 -14.99 -10.65 -16.91
CA PHE A 53 -15.20 -10.65 -18.35
C PHE A 53 -16.52 -9.94 -18.70
N GLY A 54 -16.46 -9.17 -19.76
CA GLY A 54 -17.57 -8.63 -20.50
C GLY A 54 -17.27 -8.76 -22.00
N HIS A 55 -18.09 -8.15 -22.85
CA HIS A 55 -17.92 -8.26 -24.30
C HIS A 55 -16.57 -7.70 -24.81
N GLY A 56 -15.94 -6.80 -24.05
CA GLY A 56 -14.66 -6.18 -24.44
C GLY A 56 -13.44 -7.08 -24.25
N ASN A 57 -13.48 -8.13 -23.44
CA ASN A 57 -12.32 -8.96 -23.15
C ASN A 57 -12.61 -10.48 -23.13
N VAL A 58 -13.88 -10.91 -23.16
CA VAL A 58 -14.22 -12.35 -23.06
C VAL A 58 -13.70 -13.15 -24.26
N ALA A 59 -13.78 -12.61 -25.48
CA ALA A 59 -13.30 -13.26 -26.70
C ALA A 59 -11.79 -13.08 -26.94
N GLY A 60 -11.15 -12.17 -26.20
CA GLY A 60 -9.72 -11.90 -26.23
C GLY A 60 -9.00 -12.57 -25.07
N LEU A 61 -8.70 -11.78 -24.02
CA LEU A 61 -7.95 -12.27 -22.85
C LEU A 61 -8.66 -13.42 -22.14
N GLY A 62 -10.02 -13.44 -22.09
CA GLY A 62 -10.78 -14.54 -21.50
C GLY A 62 -10.55 -15.85 -22.25
N GLN A 63 -10.63 -15.83 -23.59
CA GLN A 63 -10.34 -17.02 -24.40
C GLN A 63 -8.88 -17.48 -24.25
N ALA A 64 -7.95 -16.54 -24.20
CA ALA A 64 -6.52 -16.84 -24.08
C ALA A 64 -6.17 -17.50 -22.73
N LEU A 65 -6.77 -17.03 -21.62
CA LEU A 65 -6.63 -17.63 -20.31
C LEU A 65 -7.24 -19.04 -20.25
N LEU A 66 -8.45 -19.22 -20.82
CA LEU A 66 -9.07 -20.54 -20.93
C LEU A 66 -8.19 -21.52 -21.71
N GLN A 67 -7.63 -21.08 -22.84
CA GLN A 67 -6.75 -21.93 -23.65
C GLN A 67 -5.49 -22.34 -22.90
N ASP A 68 -4.81 -21.40 -22.21
CA ASP A 68 -3.64 -21.68 -21.38
C ASP A 68 -3.97 -22.70 -20.27
N GLU A 69 -5.12 -22.55 -19.61
CA GLU A 69 -5.58 -23.50 -18.59
C GLU A 69 -5.82 -24.90 -19.16
N VAL A 70 -6.60 -25.00 -20.24
CA VAL A 70 -6.94 -26.29 -20.86
C VAL A 70 -5.69 -27.01 -21.38
N GLU A 71 -4.82 -26.32 -22.12
CA GLU A 71 -3.58 -26.90 -22.64
C GLU A 71 -2.61 -27.31 -21.53
N SER A 72 -2.54 -26.53 -20.46
CA SER A 72 -1.68 -26.83 -19.31
C SER A 72 -2.17 -28.06 -18.56
N LEU A 73 -3.47 -28.14 -18.25
CA LEU A 73 -4.06 -29.30 -17.57
C LEU A 73 -3.93 -30.58 -18.42
N GLN A 74 -4.13 -30.51 -19.74
CA GLN A 74 -3.90 -31.62 -20.65
C GLN A 74 -2.43 -32.10 -20.67
N ALA A 75 -1.49 -31.16 -20.46
CA ALA A 75 -0.08 -31.48 -20.36
C ALA A 75 0.37 -31.88 -18.95
N GLY A 76 -0.55 -31.95 -17.97
CA GLY A 76 -0.26 -32.32 -16.58
C GLY A 76 0.56 -31.27 -15.82
N ARG A 77 0.46 -30.00 -16.19
CA ARG A 77 1.16 -28.87 -15.55
C ARG A 77 0.16 -27.80 -15.09
N GLU A 78 0.60 -26.95 -14.19
CA GLU A 78 -0.16 -25.77 -13.79
C GLU A 78 -0.29 -24.77 -14.96
N PRO A 79 -1.40 -23.99 -15.01
CA PRO A 79 -1.55 -22.90 -15.96
C PRO A 79 -0.38 -21.90 -15.93
N GLY A 80 -0.04 -21.38 -17.09
CA GLY A 80 0.96 -20.33 -17.19
C GLY A 80 0.60 -19.09 -16.37
N LEU A 81 -0.69 -18.73 -16.35
CA LEU A 81 -1.26 -17.72 -15.45
C LEU A 81 -2.54 -18.27 -14.80
N LYS A 82 -2.54 -18.45 -13.48
CA LYS A 82 -3.74 -18.82 -12.74
C LYS A 82 -4.80 -17.72 -12.90
N TYR A 83 -6.02 -18.09 -13.29
CA TYR A 83 -7.14 -17.15 -13.36
C TYR A 83 -7.90 -17.09 -12.03
N VAL A 84 -8.29 -15.88 -11.60
CA VAL A 84 -9.11 -15.63 -10.41
C VAL A 84 -10.23 -14.66 -10.75
N LEU A 85 -11.48 -15.06 -10.46
CA LEU A 85 -12.68 -14.24 -10.65
C LEU A 85 -12.95 -13.37 -9.42
N GLY A 86 -12.80 -12.04 -9.54
CA GLY A 86 -13.23 -11.08 -8.53
C GLY A 86 -14.72 -10.72 -8.61
N ARG A 87 -15.16 -9.86 -7.70
CA ARG A 87 -16.53 -9.31 -7.68
C ARG A 87 -16.58 -7.84 -8.06
N ASN A 88 -15.43 -7.17 -7.97
CA ASN A 88 -15.28 -5.76 -8.30
C ASN A 88 -13.88 -5.52 -8.87
N GLU A 89 -13.77 -4.76 -9.96
CA GLU A 89 -12.50 -4.52 -10.64
C GLU A 89 -11.50 -3.71 -9.79
N GLN A 90 -11.99 -2.78 -8.97
CA GLN A 90 -11.15 -2.07 -8.00
C GLN A 90 -10.56 -3.06 -6.98
N ALA A 91 -11.37 -3.96 -6.46
CA ALA A 91 -10.94 -4.98 -5.50
C ALA A 91 -9.91 -5.95 -6.07
N MET A 92 -10.03 -6.33 -7.34
CA MET A 92 -9.01 -7.16 -8.02
C MET A 92 -7.65 -6.45 -8.01
N VAL A 93 -7.62 -5.15 -8.30
CA VAL A 93 -6.37 -4.38 -8.25
C VAL A 93 -5.85 -4.27 -6.81
N HIS A 94 -6.73 -4.07 -5.83
CA HIS A 94 -6.34 -4.07 -4.40
C HIS A 94 -5.69 -5.40 -3.98
N SER A 95 -6.26 -6.54 -4.37
CA SER A 95 -5.67 -7.86 -4.10
C SER A 95 -4.30 -8.02 -4.77
N ALA A 96 -4.16 -7.59 -6.03
CA ALA A 96 -2.89 -7.62 -6.75
C ALA A 96 -1.82 -6.75 -6.08
N VAL A 97 -2.17 -5.54 -5.65
CA VAL A 97 -1.29 -4.61 -4.91
C VAL A 97 -0.85 -5.20 -3.58
N ALA A 98 -1.79 -5.76 -2.81
CA ALA A 98 -1.50 -6.39 -1.53
C ALA A 98 -0.57 -7.59 -1.67
N TYR A 99 -0.82 -8.42 -2.68
CA TYR A 99 0.05 -9.53 -3.03
C TYR A 99 1.47 -9.06 -3.36
N ALA A 100 1.61 -8.05 -4.24
CA ALA A 100 2.91 -7.52 -4.64
C ALA A 100 3.69 -6.95 -3.43
N ARG A 101 3.02 -6.26 -2.50
CA ARG A 101 3.63 -5.80 -1.25
C ARG A 101 4.06 -6.98 -0.36
N GLN A 102 3.24 -8.01 -0.23
CA GLN A 102 3.56 -9.21 0.55
C GLN A 102 4.76 -9.96 -0.03
N LYS A 103 4.92 -9.92 -1.35
CA LYS A 103 6.06 -10.51 -2.09
C LYS A 103 7.24 -9.54 -2.32
N ASP A 104 7.35 -8.47 -1.54
CA ASP A 104 8.46 -7.50 -1.62
C ASP A 104 8.68 -6.91 -3.02
N ARG A 105 7.62 -6.76 -3.84
CA ARG A 105 7.63 -6.35 -5.26
C ARG A 105 8.25 -7.37 -6.22
N LEU A 106 8.66 -8.54 -5.72
CA LEU A 106 9.34 -9.58 -6.52
C LEU A 106 8.37 -10.50 -7.26
N GLN A 107 7.06 -10.36 -7.01
CA GLN A 107 6.00 -11.08 -7.72
C GLN A 107 4.72 -10.26 -7.72
N THR A 108 3.93 -10.35 -8.78
CA THR A 108 2.69 -9.59 -8.93
C THR A 108 1.62 -10.37 -9.70
N TRP A 109 0.49 -9.71 -9.96
CA TRP A 109 -0.62 -10.20 -10.76
C TRP A 109 -0.91 -9.25 -11.92
N ALA A 110 -1.40 -9.81 -13.03
CA ALA A 110 -2.11 -9.04 -14.04
C ALA A 110 -3.58 -8.90 -13.64
N VAL A 111 -4.23 -7.82 -14.09
CA VAL A 111 -5.66 -7.58 -13.85
C VAL A 111 -6.31 -7.15 -15.16
N THR A 112 -7.35 -7.85 -15.59
CA THR A 112 -8.12 -7.50 -16.79
C THR A 112 -9.58 -7.17 -16.46
N ALA A 113 -10.13 -6.20 -17.19
CA ALA A 113 -11.52 -5.82 -17.11
C ALA A 113 -12.08 -5.51 -18.51
N SER A 114 -13.39 -5.54 -18.63
CA SER A 114 -14.10 -5.16 -19.86
C SER A 114 -13.98 -3.65 -20.13
N VAL A 115 -14.50 -3.22 -21.25
CA VAL A 115 -14.55 -1.80 -21.67
C VAL A 115 -15.44 -0.96 -20.75
N GLY A 116 -15.26 0.35 -20.79
CA GLY A 116 -16.13 1.31 -20.14
C GLY A 116 -16.14 1.19 -18.61
N PRO A 117 -17.27 0.87 -17.97
CA PRO A 117 -17.38 0.82 -16.51
C PRO A 117 -16.44 -0.21 -15.87
N GLY A 118 -16.18 -1.36 -16.50
CA GLY A 118 -15.21 -2.33 -16.02
C GLY A 118 -13.80 -1.73 -15.92
N SER A 119 -13.36 -1.05 -16.98
CA SER A 119 -12.08 -0.34 -16.99
C SER A 119 -12.03 0.78 -15.94
N THR A 120 -13.05 1.63 -15.89
CA THR A 120 -13.07 2.79 -14.97
C THR A 120 -13.08 2.37 -13.51
N ASN A 121 -13.66 1.23 -13.16
CA ASN A 121 -13.60 0.70 -11.81
C ASN A 121 -12.17 0.40 -11.33
N MET A 122 -11.21 0.14 -12.21
CA MET A 122 -9.81 -0.10 -11.83
C MET A 122 -9.03 1.19 -11.49
N LEU A 123 -9.53 2.39 -11.79
CA LEU A 123 -8.78 3.65 -11.69
C LEU A 123 -8.28 3.94 -10.27
N THR A 124 -9.12 3.75 -9.26
CA THR A 124 -8.72 3.91 -7.85
C THR A 124 -7.57 2.95 -7.49
N GLY A 125 -7.67 1.69 -7.94
CA GLY A 125 -6.61 0.70 -7.73
C GLY A 125 -5.30 1.07 -8.45
N ALA A 126 -5.37 1.62 -9.67
CA ALA A 126 -4.20 2.11 -10.40
C ALA A 126 -3.48 3.24 -9.62
N ALA A 127 -4.24 4.22 -9.14
CA ALA A 127 -3.71 5.30 -8.31
C ALA A 127 -3.06 4.77 -7.03
N LEU A 128 -3.70 3.81 -6.35
CA LEU A 128 -3.20 3.17 -5.14
C LEU A 128 -1.88 2.41 -5.40
N ALA A 129 -1.79 1.64 -6.49
CA ALA A 129 -0.55 0.97 -6.89
C ALA A 129 0.59 1.98 -7.15
N THR A 130 0.28 3.06 -7.84
CA THR A 130 1.24 4.09 -8.23
C THR A 130 1.75 4.89 -7.03
N ILE A 131 0.87 5.35 -6.13
CA ILE A 131 1.32 6.10 -4.94
C ILE A 131 2.12 5.25 -3.97
N ASN A 132 1.83 3.95 -3.88
CA ASN A 132 2.55 3.02 -3.04
C ASN A 132 3.79 2.40 -3.73
N ARG A 133 4.02 2.70 -5.02
CA ARG A 133 5.11 2.12 -5.82
C ARG A 133 5.10 0.58 -5.77
N LEU A 134 3.95 -0.01 -6.05
CA LEU A 134 3.74 -1.45 -6.07
C LEU A 134 3.42 -1.93 -7.49
N PRO A 135 4.16 -2.92 -8.03
CA PRO A 135 3.98 -3.36 -9.39
C PRO A 135 2.62 -4.06 -9.58
N VAL A 136 1.83 -3.59 -10.53
CA VAL A 136 0.60 -4.25 -10.99
C VAL A 136 0.44 -3.98 -12.49
N LEU A 137 0.20 -5.03 -13.28
CA LEU A 137 -0.11 -4.89 -14.69
C LEU A 137 -1.61 -4.82 -14.90
N LEU A 138 -2.10 -3.72 -15.47
CA LEU A 138 -3.50 -3.52 -15.81
C LEU A 138 -3.70 -3.70 -17.32
N LEU A 139 -4.65 -4.56 -17.68
CA LEU A 139 -5.00 -4.91 -19.04
C LEU A 139 -6.49 -4.58 -19.31
N PRO A 140 -6.88 -3.28 -19.26
CA PRO A 140 -8.24 -2.90 -19.60
C PRO A 140 -8.50 -3.14 -21.08
N ALA A 141 -9.68 -3.65 -21.43
CA ALA A 141 -10.17 -3.62 -22.79
C ALA A 141 -10.47 -2.17 -23.20
N ASP A 142 -10.38 -1.88 -24.48
CA ASP A 142 -10.65 -0.55 -25.04
C ASP A 142 -11.66 -0.64 -26.18
N THR A 143 -12.08 0.53 -26.67
CA THR A 143 -12.95 0.65 -27.84
C THR A 143 -12.38 -0.05 -29.07
N PHE A 144 -13.13 -0.10 -30.16
CA PHE A 144 -12.64 -0.68 -31.40
C PHE A 144 -11.53 0.17 -32.03
N ALA A 145 -10.45 -0.48 -32.47
CA ALA A 145 -9.43 0.15 -33.28
C ALA A 145 -9.87 0.39 -34.75
N THR A 146 -10.81 -0.43 -35.25
CA THR A 146 -11.22 -0.45 -36.64
C THR A 146 -12.46 0.39 -36.95
N ARG A 147 -13.14 0.93 -35.94
CA ARG A 147 -14.32 1.78 -36.15
C ARG A 147 -14.49 2.84 -35.06
N VAL A 148 -15.16 3.92 -35.39
CA VAL A 148 -15.47 5.02 -34.44
C VAL A 148 -16.57 4.59 -33.49
N SER A 149 -16.43 5.00 -32.20
CA SER A 149 -17.50 4.90 -31.20
C SER A 149 -18.59 5.92 -31.50
N SER A 150 -19.78 5.46 -32.01
CA SER A 150 -20.86 6.37 -32.38
C SER A 150 -22.21 5.66 -32.47
N PRO A 151 -23.00 5.58 -31.43
CA PRO A 151 -22.60 5.14 -30.11
C PRO A 151 -22.24 3.64 -30.10
N VAL A 152 -21.28 3.23 -29.26
CA VAL A 152 -20.94 1.84 -29.00
C VAL A 152 -21.18 1.55 -27.53
N LEU A 153 -21.72 0.35 -27.21
CA LEU A 153 -22.03 -0.04 -25.85
C LEU A 153 -20.84 0.17 -24.91
N GLN A 154 -21.07 0.86 -23.80
CA GLN A 154 -20.10 1.14 -22.73
C GLN A 154 -18.90 2.00 -23.16
N GLU A 155 -18.99 2.72 -24.25
CA GLU A 155 -17.94 3.62 -24.73
C GLU A 155 -18.39 5.09 -24.66
N LEU A 156 -17.42 6.00 -24.61
CA LEU A 156 -17.68 7.43 -24.67
C LEU A 156 -17.99 7.84 -26.11
N GLU A 157 -18.91 8.78 -26.26
CA GLU A 157 -19.14 9.52 -27.49
C GLU A 157 -18.83 11.00 -27.23
N LEU A 158 -17.62 11.43 -27.62
CA LEU A 158 -17.15 12.80 -27.40
C LEU A 158 -17.23 13.59 -28.71
N PRO A 159 -18.08 14.66 -28.79
CA PRO A 159 -18.19 15.47 -29.99
C PRO A 159 -16.87 16.18 -30.37
N SER A 160 -16.00 16.41 -29.40
CA SER A 160 -14.75 17.15 -29.56
C SER A 160 -13.53 16.29 -29.94
N SER A 161 -13.62 14.96 -29.78
CA SER A 161 -12.46 14.08 -29.97
C SER A 161 -12.92 12.63 -30.24
N GLY A 162 -12.55 12.08 -31.38
CA GLY A 162 -12.89 10.70 -31.77
C GLY A 162 -11.89 9.64 -31.29
N ASP A 163 -10.78 10.05 -30.68
CA ASP A 163 -9.68 9.17 -30.25
C ASP A 163 -9.52 9.06 -28.74
N VAL A 164 -10.32 9.80 -27.96
CA VAL A 164 -10.36 9.71 -26.50
C VAL A 164 -11.32 8.62 -26.05
N THR A 165 -10.85 7.73 -25.19
CA THR A 165 -11.66 6.67 -24.55
C THR A 165 -11.60 6.82 -23.02
N VAL A 166 -12.41 6.04 -22.29
CA VAL A 166 -12.35 6.01 -20.83
C VAL A 166 -10.95 5.65 -20.31
N ASN A 167 -10.19 4.87 -21.09
CA ASN A 167 -8.87 4.40 -20.69
C ASN A 167 -7.80 5.52 -20.69
N ASP A 168 -8.07 6.67 -21.30
CA ASP A 168 -7.17 7.83 -21.17
C ASP A 168 -7.05 8.33 -19.73
N ALA A 169 -8.05 8.03 -18.87
CA ALA A 169 -8.00 8.33 -17.46
C ALA A 169 -6.89 7.57 -16.69
N PHE A 170 -6.36 6.47 -17.22
CA PHE A 170 -5.22 5.77 -16.62
C PHE A 170 -3.89 6.52 -16.77
N LYS A 171 -3.75 7.40 -17.76
CA LYS A 171 -2.49 8.12 -18.02
C LYS A 171 -1.92 8.86 -16.81
N PRO A 172 -2.70 9.68 -16.07
CA PRO A 172 -2.19 10.34 -14.86
C PRO A 172 -2.08 9.42 -13.65
N LEU A 173 -2.68 8.23 -13.68
CA LEU A 173 -2.75 7.31 -12.55
C LEU A 173 -1.77 6.13 -12.65
N SER A 174 -1.14 5.96 -13.81
CA SER A 174 -0.17 4.88 -14.06
C SER A 174 1.24 5.40 -14.25
N ARG A 175 2.24 4.62 -13.88
CA ARG A 175 3.66 4.89 -14.18
C ARG A 175 4.01 4.61 -15.63
N TYR A 176 3.26 3.73 -16.25
CA TYR A 176 3.37 3.44 -17.68
C TYR A 176 1.96 3.26 -18.26
N PHE A 177 1.71 3.87 -19.40
CA PHE A 177 0.48 3.69 -20.16
C PHE A 177 0.82 3.54 -21.63
N ASP A 178 0.28 2.49 -22.26
CA ASP A 178 0.30 2.34 -23.71
C ASP A 178 -1.03 1.78 -24.22
N ARG A 179 -1.34 2.03 -25.49
CA ARG A 179 -2.54 1.53 -26.17
C ARG A 179 -2.13 0.80 -27.45
N VAL A 180 -2.46 -0.47 -27.54
CA VAL A 180 -2.08 -1.36 -28.64
C VAL A 180 -3.16 -1.32 -29.73
N TRP A 181 -3.06 -0.36 -30.63
CA TRP A 181 -3.97 -0.23 -31.76
C TRP A 181 -3.75 -1.29 -32.86
N ARG A 182 -2.58 -1.88 -32.92
CA ARG A 182 -2.15 -2.85 -33.92
C ARG A 182 -1.32 -3.95 -33.27
N PRO A 183 -1.43 -5.23 -33.73
CA PRO A 183 -0.64 -6.32 -33.18
C PRO A 183 0.86 -6.02 -33.08
N GLU A 184 1.43 -5.37 -34.08
CA GLU A 184 2.87 -5.07 -34.16
C GLU A 184 3.39 -4.18 -33.01
N GLN A 185 2.50 -3.47 -32.30
CA GLN A 185 2.85 -2.61 -31.16
C GLN A 185 2.98 -3.40 -29.85
N LEU A 186 2.39 -4.60 -29.77
CA LEU A 186 2.33 -5.38 -28.52
C LEU A 186 3.70 -5.64 -27.88
N PRO A 187 4.74 -6.09 -28.62
CA PRO A 187 6.05 -6.36 -28.01
C PRO A 187 6.65 -5.13 -27.31
N ALA A 188 6.57 -3.97 -27.95
CA ALA A 188 7.08 -2.72 -27.38
C ALA A 188 6.31 -2.31 -26.13
N ALA A 189 4.97 -2.42 -26.15
CA ALA A 189 4.11 -2.11 -25.01
C ALA A 189 4.40 -3.02 -23.80
N LEU A 190 4.49 -4.34 -24.00
CA LEU A 190 4.79 -5.30 -22.92
C LEU A 190 6.20 -5.12 -22.35
N LEU A 191 7.21 -4.91 -23.21
CA LEU A 191 8.57 -4.63 -22.74
C LEU A 191 8.67 -3.29 -22.01
N GLY A 192 7.91 -2.28 -22.43
CA GLY A 192 7.79 -1.00 -21.74
C GLY A 192 7.17 -1.15 -20.35
N ALA A 193 6.08 -1.92 -20.25
CA ALA A 193 5.46 -2.24 -18.96
C ALA A 193 6.42 -2.98 -18.03
N MET A 194 7.12 -4.01 -18.51
CA MET A 194 8.08 -4.77 -17.71
C MET A 194 9.21 -3.91 -17.14
N ARG A 195 9.77 -2.98 -17.93
CA ARG A 195 10.81 -2.06 -17.45
C ARG A 195 10.36 -1.23 -16.26
N VAL A 196 9.11 -0.78 -16.26
CA VAL A 196 8.54 -0.01 -15.15
C VAL A 196 8.21 -0.92 -13.96
N LEU A 197 7.58 -2.06 -14.21
CA LEU A 197 7.19 -2.99 -13.14
C LEU A 197 8.38 -3.53 -12.35
N THR A 198 9.55 -3.66 -12.98
CA THR A 198 10.78 -4.20 -12.36
C THR A 198 11.77 -3.11 -11.91
N ASP A 199 11.44 -1.83 -12.07
CA ASP A 199 12.29 -0.72 -11.62
C ASP A 199 12.08 -0.45 -10.12
N PRO A 200 13.14 -0.39 -9.29
CA PRO A 200 13.01 -0.17 -7.86
C PRO A 200 12.52 1.24 -7.48
N VAL A 201 12.62 2.22 -8.40
CA VAL A 201 12.24 3.62 -8.20
C VAL A 201 10.89 3.94 -8.83
N GLU A 202 10.71 3.58 -10.12
CA GLU A 202 9.58 3.98 -10.95
C GLU A 202 8.42 2.98 -10.93
N THR A 203 8.53 1.86 -10.22
CA THR A 203 7.46 0.85 -10.16
C THR A 203 6.13 1.40 -9.65
N GLY A 204 5.04 0.82 -10.12
CA GLY A 204 3.67 1.22 -9.84
C GLY A 204 2.72 0.50 -10.80
N ALA A 205 1.54 1.07 -11.04
CA ALA A 205 0.65 0.57 -12.06
C ALA A 205 1.26 0.76 -13.46
N ALA A 206 1.33 -0.32 -14.23
CA ALA A 206 1.58 -0.30 -15.66
C ALA A 206 0.29 -0.69 -16.39
N THR A 207 -0.22 0.17 -17.28
CA THR A 207 -1.46 -0.06 -18.01
C THR A 207 -1.17 -0.26 -19.49
N VAL A 208 -1.57 -1.41 -20.01
CA VAL A 208 -1.55 -1.72 -21.45
C VAL A 208 -2.99 -1.92 -21.90
N SER A 209 -3.54 -0.91 -22.54
CA SER A 209 -4.92 -0.87 -23.04
C SER A 209 -4.99 -1.56 -24.39
N ILE A 210 -5.86 -2.57 -24.55
CA ILE A 210 -5.95 -3.35 -25.78
C ILE A 210 -7.39 -3.31 -26.32
N PRO A 211 -7.63 -2.66 -27.47
CA PRO A 211 -8.94 -2.63 -28.12
C PRO A 211 -9.53 -4.02 -28.31
N GLN A 212 -10.86 -4.12 -28.14
CA GLN A 212 -11.57 -5.41 -28.10
C GLN A 212 -11.43 -6.22 -29.41
N ASP A 213 -11.37 -5.57 -30.56
CA ASP A 213 -11.12 -6.21 -31.85
C ASP A 213 -9.65 -6.63 -32.01
N VAL A 214 -8.71 -5.81 -31.57
CA VAL A 214 -7.27 -6.12 -31.61
C VAL A 214 -6.92 -7.32 -30.73
N GLN A 215 -7.56 -7.49 -29.58
CA GLN A 215 -7.34 -8.67 -28.74
C GLN A 215 -7.54 -9.99 -29.49
N ALA A 216 -8.53 -10.03 -30.39
CA ALA A 216 -8.89 -11.20 -31.18
C ALA A 216 -8.14 -11.28 -32.52
N GLU A 217 -7.40 -10.25 -32.92
CA GLU A 217 -6.65 -10.22 -34.17
C GLU A 217 -5.43 -11.16 -34.10
N ALA A 218 -5.28 -12.03 -35.10
CA ALA A 218 -4.16 -12.96 -35.21
C ALA A 218 -2.98 -12.35 -35.96
N HIS A 219 -1.77 -12.60 -35.43
CA HIS A 219 -0.52 -12.17 -36.03
C HIS A 219 0.53 -13.30 -35.98
N ASP A 220 1.52 -13.22 -36.88
CA ASP A 220 2.63 -14.18 -36.90
C ASP A 220 3.77 -13.64 -36.06
N TRP A 221 3.94 -14.21 -34.86
CA TRP A 221 4.89 -13.74 -33.85
C TRP A 221 6.21 -14.52 -33.93
N PRO A 222 7.37 -13.89 -33.74
CA PRO A 222 8.62 -14.60 -33.55
C PRO A 222 8.57 -15.40 -32.24
N GLU A 223 8.96 -16.67 -32.24
CA GLU A 223 8.95 -17.50 -31.03
C GLU A 223 9.87 -16.98 -29.94
N SER A 224 10.92 -16.25 -30.30
CA SER A 224 11.82 -15.57 -29.37
C SER A 224 11.13 -14.57 -28.45
N LEU A 225 9.97 -14.02 -28.86
CA LEU A 225 9.15 -13.16 -28.00
C LEU A 225 8.69 -13.89 -26.74
N PHE A 226 8.45 -15.18 -26.83
CA PHE A 226 7.89 -16.01 -25.76
C PHE A 226 8.94 -16.83 -24.99
N ALA A 227 10.22 -16.64 -25.30
CA ALA A 227 11.29 -17.23 -24.52
C ALA A 227 11.27 -16.72 -23.07
N GLU A 228 11.64 -17.55 -22.12
CA GLU A 228 11.83 -17.13 -20.73
C GLU A 228 12.79 -15.94 -20.67
N ARG A 229 12.37 -14.89 -19.99
CA ARG A 229 13.17 -13.68 -19.79
C ARG A 229 13.30 -13.36 -18.33
N THR A 230 14.54 -13.18 -17.87
CA THR A 230 14.85 -12.79 -16.49
C THR A 230 15.22 -11.31 -16.44
N TRP A 231 14.54 -10.56 -15.58
CA TRP A 231 14.78 -9.15 -15.31
C TRP A 231 15.57 -9.03 -14.01
N HIS A 232 16.72 -8.39 -14.08
CA HIS A 232 17.54 -8.14 -12.89
C HIS A 232 17.05 -6.89 -12.16
N ILE A 233 16.75 -7.04 -10.86
CA ILE A 233 16.39 -5.90 -9.99
C ILE A 233 17.68 -5.42 -9.30
N ALA A 234 18.18 -4.27 -9.74
CA ALA A 234 19.44 -3.73 -9.27
C ALA A 234 19.34 -3.16 -7.85
N ARG A 235 20.45 -3.22 -7.10
CA ARG A 235 20.70 -2.46 -5.87
C ARG A 235 21.63 -1.29 -6.17
N PRO A 236 21.12 -0.03 -6.21
CA PRO A 236 21.99 1.13 -6.39
C PRO A 236 22.97 1.28 -5.22
N LEU A 237 24.27 1.32 -5.51
CA LEU A 237 25.31 1.52 -4.52
C LEU A 237 25.45 3.01 -4.16
N PRO A 238 25.78 3.35 -2.90
CA PRO A 238 25.99 4.74 -2.51
C PRO A 238 27.32 5.28 -3.02
N GLU A 239 27.35 6.57 -3.34
CA GLU A 239 28.60 7.25 -3.65
C GLU A 239 29.47 7.39 -2.39
N ARG A 240 30.72 6.97 -2.45
CA ARG A 240 31.66 6.96 -1.30
C ARG A 240 31.85 8.34 -0.66
N SER A 241 31.94 9.38 -1.47
CA SER A 241 32.11 10.76 -0.99
C SER A 241 30.87 11.25 -0.23
N VAL A 242 29.70 10.82 -0.64
CA VAL A 242 28.42 11.15 0.03
C VAL A 242 28.29 10.39 1.35
N ILE A 243 28.69 9.11 1.39
CA ILE A 243 28.74 8.32 2.64
C ILE A 243 29.70 8.97 3.66
N ALA A 244 30.88 9.42 3.23
CA ALA A 244 31.83 10.10 4.13
C ALA A 244 31.21 11.36 4.75
N ARG A 245 30.59 12.21 3.95
CA ARG A 245 29.89 13.42 4.44
C ARG A 245 28.70 13.08 5.35
N ALA A 246 27.93 12.06 5.01
CA ALA A 246 26.82 11.58 5.84
C ALA A 246 27.33 11.12 7.21
N ALA A 247 28.41 10.32 7.22
CA ALA A 247 29.05 9.84 8.45
C ALA A 247 29.58 11.00 9.31
N GLU A 248 30.21 12.04 8.72
CA GLU A 248 30.64 13.23 9.46
C GLU A 248 29.48 13.95 10.16
N VAL A 249 28.36 14.11 9.46
CA VAL A 249 27.15 14.74 10.06
C VAL A 249 26.59 13.87 11.18
N ILE A 250 26.48 12.55 10.98
CA ILE A 250 25.96 11.63 12.00
C ILE A 250 26.90 11.59 13.21
N ALA A 251 28.22 11.50 12.99
CA ALA A 251 29.21 11.48 14.07
C ALA A 251 29.23 12.76 14.92
N SER A 252 28.76 13.88 14.38
CA SER A 252 28.64 15.15 15.12
C SER A 252 27.35 15.29 15.90
N ALA A 253 26.42 14.32 15.76
CA ALA A 253 25.10 14.37 16.41
C ALA A 253 25.20 14.05 17.90
N THR A 254 24.42 14.77 18.71
CA THR A 254 24.22 14.49 20.13
C THR A 254 22.87 13.81 20.39
N LYS A 255 21.88 14.08 19.55
CA LYS A 255 20.53 13.51 19.62
C LYS A 255 20.06 13.02 18.25
N PRO A 256 20.72 12.03 17.65
CA PRO A 256 20.31 11.53 16.34
C PRO A 256 19.04 10.69 16.44
N LEU A 257 18.22 10.70 15.36
CA LEU A 257 17.04 9.87 15.23
C LEU A 257 16.99 9.26 13.84
N ILE A 258 16.78 7.95 13.75
CA ILE A 258 16.45 7.28 12.48
C ILE A 258 14.93 7.33 12.26
N VAL A 259 14.51 7.68 11.04
CA VAL A 259 13.13 7.54 10.57
C VAL A 259 13.08 6.46 9.52
N ALA A 260 12.60 5.28 9.91
CA ALA A 260 12.48 4.12 9.06
C ALA A 260 11.23 4.20 8.17
N GLY A 261 11.41 3.99 6.87
CA GLY A 261 10.34 3.96 5.88
C GLY A 261 10.26 2.63 5.14
N GLY A 262 9.25 2.48 4.28
CA GLY A 262 8.99 1.23 3.54
C GLY A 262 10.11 0.78 2.61
N GLY A 263 11.03 1.67 2.24
CA GLY A 263 12.22 1.30 1.45
C GLY A 263 13.15 0.32 2.16
N LEU A 264 13.15 0.30 3.49
CA LEU A 264 13.87 -0.71 4.28
C LEU A 264 13.41 -2.14 3.98
N HIS A 265 12.09 -2.36 3.94
CA HIS A 265 11.52 -3.68 3.67
C HIS A 265 11.89 -4.20 2.28
N TYR A 266 11.82 -3.33 1.26
CA TYR A 266 12.15 -3.70 -0.12
C TYR A 266 13.66 -3.86 -0.37
N ALA A 267 14.49 -3.31 0.53
CA ALA A 267 15.93 -3.52 0.54
C ALA A 267 16.36 -4.75 1.36
N PHE A 268 15.44 -5.40 2.09
CA PHE A 268 15.76 -6.46 3.06
C PHE A 268 16.81 -6.01 4.07
N ALA A 269 16.65 -4.79 4.58
CA ALA A 269 17.66 -4.08 5.37
C ALA A 269 17.43 -4.17 6.89
N GLU A 270 16.46 -4.96 7.36
CA GLU A 270 16.06 -5.02 8.77
C GLU A 270 17.20 -5.49 9.68
N GLU A 271 17.94 -6.52 9.27
CA GLU A 271 19.07 -7.05 10.02
C GLU A 271 20.25 -6.07 10.05
N ALA A 272 20.54 -5.45 8.90
CA ALA A 272 21.57 -4.41 8.80
C ALA A 272 21.23 -3.20 9.68
N LEU A 273 19.92 -2.80 9.70
CA LEU A 273 19.44 -1.73 10.57
C LEU A 273 19.61 -2.09 12.05
N ALA A 274 19.18 -3.28 12.47
CA ALA A 274 19.31 -3.74 13.86
C ALA A 274 20.78 -3.70 14.31
N THR A 275 21.67 -4.29 13.53
CA THR A 275 23.11 -4.29 13.79
C THR A 275 23.68 -2.86 13.89
N PHE A 276 23.29 -1.99 12.98
CA PHE A 276 23.71 -0.59 12.97
C PHE A 276 23.24 0.16 14.23
N CYS A 277 21.99 -0.06 14.64
CA CYS A 277 21.40 0.56 15.82
C CYS A 277 22.02 0.02 17.13
N GLU A 278 22.33 -1.27 17.21
CA GLU A 278 23.03 -1.87 18.34
C GLU A 278 24.43 -1.27 18.53
N GLN A 279 25.16 -1.07 17.42
CA GLN A 279 26.50 -0.48 17.44
C GLN A 279 26.50 0.99 17.84
N THR A 280 25.56 1.77 17.31
CA THR A 280 25.52 3.23 17.48
C THR A 280 24.66 3.70 18.64
N GLY A 281 23.69 2.89 19.08
CA GLY A 281 22.69 3.27 20.07
C GLY A 281 21.63 4.25 19.54
N ILE A 282 21.61 4.55 18.24
CA ILE A 282 20.67 5.51 17.63
C ILE A 282 19.23 4.92 17.68
N PRO A 283 18.22 5.67 18.17
CA PRO A 283 16.84 5.22 18.21
C PRO A 283 16.20 5.22 16.81
N VAL A 284 15.24 4.33 16.62
CA VAL A 284 14.47 4.16 15.38
C VAL A 284 13.00 4.44 15.60
N ALA A 285 12.48 5.42 14.89
CA ALA A 285 11.07 5.71 14.76
C ALA A 285 10.55 5.23 13.41
N GLU A 286 9.36 4.65 13.38
CA GLU A 286 8.80 3.99 12.19
C GLU A 286 7.67 4.81 11.57
N SER A 287 7.75 5.06 10.25
CA SER A 287 6.60 5.52 9.49
C SER A 287 5.58 4.39 9.28
N GLN A 288 4.36 4.69 8.83
CA GLN A 288 3.36 3.68 8.51
C GLN A 288 3.89 2.55 7.61
N ALA A 289 4.63 2.91 6.55
CA ALA A 289 5.18 1.94 5.63
C ALA A 289 6.46 1.26 6.14
N GLY A 290 7.12 1.85 7.13
CA GLY A 290 8.32 1.32 7.75
C GLY A 290 8.05 0.49 9.01
N LYS A 291 6.80 0.38 9.45
CA LYS A 291 6.48 -0.37 10.67
C LYS A 291 6.84 -1.84 10.54
N GLY A 292 7.59 -2.35 11.52
CA GLY A 292 8.22 -3.66 11.48
C GLY A 292 9.67 -3.67 10.99
N SER A 293 10.27 -2.50 10.77
CA SER A 293 11.71 -2.37 10.49
C SER A 293 12.58 -2.86 11.64
N LEU A 294 12.10 -2.68 12.87
CA LEU A 294 12.59 -3.36 14.07
C LEU A 294 11.43 -4.07 14.76
N ARG A 295 11.74 -5.09 15.57
CA ARG A 295 10.76 -5.64 16.51
C ARG A 295 10.40 -4.57 17.55
N TYR A 296 9.15 -4.57 18.00
CA TYR A 296 8.67 -3.57 18.97
C TYR A 296 9.46 -3.55 20.28
N ASP A 297 10.02 -4.70 20.69
CA ASP A 297 10.80 -4.91 21.92
C ASP A 297 12.32 -4.71 21.75
N HIS A 298 12.76 -4.24 20.58
CA HIS A 298 14.16 -3.91 20.33
C HIS A 298 14.57 -2.66 21.15
N PRO A 299 15.71 -2.63 21.85
CA PRO A 299 16.10 -1.53 22.72
C PRO A 299 16.13 -0.13 22.07
N GLN A 300 16.35 -0.07 20.75
CA GLN A 300 16.34 1.17 19.97
C GLN A 300 15.00 1.46 19.29
N SER A 301 13.98 0.59 19.42
CA SER A 301 12.65 0.88 18.87
C SER A 301 11.92 1.89 19.76
N VAL A 302 11.50 3.02 19.19
CA VAL A 302 10.70 4.05 19.90
C VAL A 302 9.29 4.18 19.34
N GLY A 303 8.89 3.22 18.48
CA GLY A 303 7.55 3.13 17.93
C GLY A 303 7.31 4.05 16.74
N ALA A 304 6.06 4.33 16.49
CA ALA A 304 5.58 5.11 15.35
C ALA A 304 5.90 6.61 15.47
N ILE A 305 6.12 7.28 14.32
CA ILE A 305 6.38 8.74 14.27
C ILE A 305 5.25 9.49 13.56
N GLY A 306 5.07 10.74 13.93
CA GLY A 306 4.25 11.73 13.25
C GLY A 306 2.82 11.82 13.77
N SER A 307 1.86 12.17 12.92
CA SER A 307 0.46 12.44 13.31
C SER A 307 -0.23 11.25 13.99
N THR A 308 0.18 10.03 13.65
CA THR A 308 -0.27 8.78 14.28
C THR A 308 0.88 8.08 15.01
N GLY A 309 1.80 8.87 15.57
CA GLY A 309 2.99 8.38 16.23
C GLY A 309 2.81 8.04 17.70
N SER A 310 3.91 7.62 18.35
CA SER A 310 4.06 7.49 19.79
C SER A 310 4.51 8.81 20.41
N THR A 311 4.25 9.01 21.69
CA THR A 311 4.81 10.14 22.44
C THR A 311 6.33 10.07 22.48
N ALA A 312 6.91 8.86 22.55
CA ALA A 312 8.35 8.62 22.56
C ALA A 312 9.02 9.11 21.26
N ALA A 313 8.55 8.60 20.12
CA ALA A 313 9.13 8.97 18.82
C ALA A 313 8.95 10.47 18.52
N ASN A 314 7.79 11.03 18.84
CA ASN A 314 7.51 12.45 18.59
C ASN A 314 8.34 13.38 19.51
N ALA A 315 8.56 13.02 20.78
CA ALA A 315 9.45 13.75 21.67
C ALA A 315 10.90 13.74 21.16
N LEU A 316 11.43 12.56 20.77
CA LEU A 316 12.77 12.45 20.21
C LEU A 316 12.89 13.19 18.87
N ALA A 317 11.86 13.17 18.03
CA ALA A 317 11.85 13.92 16.77
C ALA A 317 11.91 15.43 16.99
N ALA A 318 11.22 15.95 18.01
CA ALA A 318 11.25 17.35 18.36
C ALA A 318 12.61 17.81 18.91
N GLU A 319 13.34 16.90 19.59
CA GLU A 319 14.65 17.16 20.19
C GLU A 319 15.83 16.91 19.22
N ALA A 320 15.61 16.16 18.14
CA ALA A 320 16.68 15.67 17.25
C ALA A 320 17.50 16.79 16.63
N ASP A 321 18.84 16.67 16.68
CA ASP A 321 19.80 17.53 15.98
C ASP A 321 20.23 16.95 14.62
N VAL A 322 20.11 15.62 14.45
CA VAL A 322 20.26 14.93 13.15
C VAL A 322 19.15 13.92 12.96
N VAL A 323 18.44 14.00 11.85
CA VAL A 323 17.44 13.01 11.42
C VAL A 323 17.98 12.21 10.25
N ILE A 324 18.00 10.89 10.39
CA ILE A 324 18.47 9.96 9.36
C ILE A 324 17.24 9.27 8.76
N GLY A 325 16.76 9.76 7.62
CA GLY A 325 15.65 9.13 6.90
C GLY A 325 16.13 7.97 6.07
N ILE A 326 15.61 6.76 6.30
CA ILE A 326 15.97 5.56 5.54
C ILE A 326 14.76 5.00 4.84
N GLY A 327 14.72 5.08 3.51
CA GLY A 327 13.61 4.58 2.70
C GLY A 327 12.28 5.27 2.96
N THR A 328 12.26 6.44 3.59
CA THR A 328 11.07 7.24 3.88
C THR A 328 10.86 8.33 2.84
N ARG A 329 9.60 8.69 2.60
CA ARG A 329 9.22 9.81 1.72
C ARG A 329 8.88 11.07 2.50
N TYR A 330 8.96 11.05 3.83
CA TYR A 330 8.51 12.14 4.71
C TYR A 330 7.11 12.62 4.34
N SER A 331 6.14 11.69 4.35
CA SER A 331 4.75 12.04 4.11
C SER A 331 4.26 13.08 5.12
N ASP A 332 3.13 13.69 4.83
CA ASP A 332 2.49 14.66 5.72
C ASP A 332 2.29 14.09 7.13
N PHE A 333 1.84 12.84 7.23
CA PHE A 333 1.69 12.13 8.50
C PHE A 333 3.02 11.87 9.21
N THR A 334 4.06 11.43 8.50
CA THR A 334 5.39 11.17 9.10
C THR A 334 6.01 12.43 9.68
N SER A 335 5.80 13.58 9.02
CA SER A 335 6.31 14.87 9.47
C SER A 335 5.37 15.62 10.42
N ALA A 336 4.20 15.03 10.78
CA ALA A 336 3.12 15.71 11.49
C ALA A 336 2.85 17.07 10.87
N SER A 337 2.60 17.10 9.56
CA SER A 337 2.40 18.33 8.78
C SER A 337 3.50 19.38 9.00
N ARG A 338 4.76 18.93 9.05
CA ARG A 338 5.98 19.73 9.31
C ARG A 338 6.08 20.31 10.72
N THR A 339 5.46 19.65 11.70
CA THR A 339 5.60 20.05 13.11
C THR A 339 6.41 19.07 13.95
N ALA A 340 6.81 17.90 13.40
CA ALA A 340 7.53 16.87 14.15
C ALA A 340 8.98 17.27 14.47
N PHE A 341 9.70 17.91 13.51
CA PHE A 341 11.13 18.21 13.64
C PHE A 341 11.32 19.68 14.00
N ASN A 342 11.09 20.02 15.28
CA ASN A 342 11.01 21.40 15.75
C ASN A 342 12.34 22.02 16.16
N ASN A 343 13.42 21.21 16.31
CA ASN A 343 14.74 21.76 16.58
C ASN A 343 15.16 22.70 15.42
N PRO A 344 15.46 23.99 15.68
CA PRO A 344 15.84 24.93 14.63
C PRO A 344 17.14 24.54 13.91
N ASP A 345 18.02 23.78 14.56
CA ASP A 345 19.33 23.38 14.04
C ASP A 345 19.35 21.94 13.50
N VAL A 346 18.16 21.30 13.36
CA VAL A 346 18.06 19.92 12.85
C VAL A 346 18.63 19.81 11.44
N ARG A 347 19.50 18.82 11.24
CA ARG A 347 20.07 18.45 9.94
C ARG A 347 19.53 17.10 9.50
N PHE A 348 19.48 16.86 8.20
CA PHE A 348 18.95 15.63 7.63
C PHE A 348 20.01 14.89 6.82
N VAL A 349 20.01 13.57 6.94
CA VAL A 349 20.70 12.62 6.06
C VAL A 349 19.64 11.68 5.51
N ASN A 350 19.44 11.67 4.21
CA ASN A 350 18.34 10.93 3.60
C ASN A 350 18.84 9.86 2.65
N ILE A 351 18.61 8.60 3.00
CA ILE A 351 18.93 7.41 2.22
C ILE A 351 17.67 6.96 1.49
N ASN A 352 17.67 7.03 0.16
CA ASN A 352 16.54 6.59 -0.66
C ASN A 352 17.00 6.23 -2.07
N VAL A 353 16.42 5.16 -2.66
CA VAL A 353 16.67 4.81 -4.07
C VAL A 353 16.17 5.88 -5.04
N ALA A 354 15.14 6.63 -4.65
CA ALA A 354 14.57 7.73 -5.43
C ALA A 354 15.25 9.06 -5.08
N SER A 355 15.92 9.67 -6.05
CA SER A 355 16.57 10.98 -5.87
C SER A 355 15.58 12.07 -5.42
N LEU A 356 14.35 12.05 -5.95
CA LEU A 356 13.29 12.99 -5.56
C LEU A 356 12.97 12.94 -4.05
N ASP A 357 13.00 11.75 -3.45
CA ASP A 357 12.70 11.58 -2.02
C ASP A 357 13.93 11.86 -1.15
N SER A 358 15.13 11.56 -1.64
CA SER A 358 16.38 11.78 -0.88
C SER A 358 16.72 13.26 -0.66
N VAL A 359 16.22 14.17 -1.51
CA VAL A 359 16.45 15.63 -1.34
C VAL A 359 15.43 16.32 -0.44
N LYS A 360 14.39 15.62 -0.01
CA LYS A 360 13.38 16.19 0.90
C LYS A 360 14.01 16.62 2.22
N GLN A 361 13.42 17.63 2.85
CA GLN A 361 13.90 18.27 4.09
C GLN A 361 15.26 18.99 3.96
N GLY A 362 15.84 19.10 2.76
CA GLY A 362 17.08 19.86 2.52
C GLY A 362 18.36 19.21 3.05
N GLY A 363 18.35 17.89 3.29
CA GLY A 363 19.48 17.18 3.89
C GLY A 363 20.51 16.65 2.87
N ILE A 364 21.53 15.93 3.39
CA ILE A 364 22.46 15.17 2.56
C ILE A 364 21.69 14.06 1.87
N SER A 365 21.71 14.08 0.54
CA SER A 365 21.03 13.10 -0.31
C SER A 365 21.96 11.91 -0.57
N VAL A 366 21.62 10.74 -0.02
CA VAL A 366 22.28 9.45 -0.30
C VAL A 366 21.35 8.63 -1.20
N VAL A 367 21.53 8.76 -2.52
CA VAL A 367 20.76 7.99 -3.51
C VAL A 367 21.31 6.57 -3.57
N SER A 368 20.64 5.64 -2.91
CA SER A 368 21.12 4.26 -2.76
C SER A 368 20.02 3.32 -2.28
N ASP A 369 20.24 2.02 -2.47
CA ASP A 369 19.58 0.95 -1.71
C ASP A 369 19.84 1.14 -0.21
N ALA A 370 18.83 0.86 0.63
CA ALA A 370 18.92 1.10 2.07
C ALA A 370 19.94 0.17 2.75
N ARG A 371 19.99 -1.12 2.37
CA ARG A 371 20.95 -2.09 2.92
C ARG A 371 22.38 -1.69 2.59
N GLU A 372 22.64 -1.40 1.32
CA GLU A 372 23.98 -1.00 0.86
C GLU A 372 24.48 0.28 1.55
N ALA A 373 23.60 1.25 1.78
CA ALA A 373 23.97 2.48 2.49
C ALA A 373 24.23 2.24 3.98
N ILE A 374 23.41 1.45 4.67
CA ILE A 374 23.60 1.12 6.09
C ILE A 374 24.91 0.36 6.29
N GLU A 375 25.19 -0.64 5.44
CA GLU A 375 26.41 -1.43 5.47
C GLU A 375 27.68 -0.58 5.17
N ALA A 376 27.54 0.47 4.33
CA ALA A 376 28.63 1.42 4.09
C ALA A 376 28.84 2.42 5.24
N LEU A 377 27.76 2.82 5.93
CA LEU A 377 27.83 3.75 7.06
C LEU A 377 28.40 3.10 8.33
N GLY A 378 28.13 1.81 8.58
CA GLY A 378 28.59 1.10 9.77
C GLY A 378 30.10 1.25 10.01
N PRO A 379 30.98 0.87 9.08
CA PRO A 379 32.43 1.08 9.21
C PRO A 379 32.85 2.55 9.29
N ALA A 380 32.15 3.45 8.58
CA ALA A 380 32.46 4.89 8.58
C ALA A 380 32.15 5.55 9.93
N LEU A 381 31.28 4.95 10.73
CA LEU A 381 30.91 5.38 12.08
C LEU A 381 31.55 4.51 13.18
N SER A 382 32.62 3.78 12.85
CA SER A 382 33.33 2.95 13.82
C SER A 382 33.78 3.78 15.04
N GLY A 383 33.35 3.34 16.24
CA GLY A 383 33.65 4.05 17.49
C GLY A 383 32.64 5.16 17.86
N TYR A 384 31.68 5.46 17.01
CA TYR A 384 30.58 6.37 17.37
C TYR A 384 29.49 5.60 18.15
N THR A 385 29.05 6.20 19.24
CA THR A 385 27.84 5.77 19.96
C THR A 385 27.21 6.99 20.62
N VAL A 386 25.90 6.96 20.79
CA VAL A 386 25.19 8.00 21.53
C VAL A 386 25.61 8.03 23.00
N SER A 387 25.47 9.18 23.66
CA SER A 387 25.81 9.31 25.09
C SER A 387 24.90 8.45 25.97
N ASP A 388 25.39 8.09 27.16
CA ASP A 388 24.61 7.33 28.15
C ASP A 388 23.39 8.10 28.63
N GLU A 389 23.47 9.44 28.71
CA GLU A 389 22.33 10.31 29.02
C GLU A 389 21.22 10.20 27.97
N TYR A 390 21.58 10.26 26.70
CA TYR A 390 20.62 10.13 25.62
C TYR A 390 20.04 8.71 25.53
N ARG A 391 20.86 7.69 25.77
CA ARG A 391 20.42 6.29 25.87
C ARG A 391 19.39 6.09 26.99
N SER A 392 19.63 6.69 28.17
CA SER A 392 18.68 6.67 29.29
C SER A 392 17.36 7.35 28.92
N ARG A 393 17.43 8.50 28.24
CA ARG A 393 16.25 9.22 27.74
C ARG A 393 15.42 8.40 26.75
N ILE A 394 16.07 7.69 25.81
CA ILE A 394 15.41 6.78 24.87
C ILE A 394 14.67 5.67 25.62
N THR A 395 15.34 5.02 26.55
CA THR A 395 14.77 3.91 27.33
C THR A 395 13.57 4.36 28.18
N GLU A 396 13.65 5.52 28.83
CA GLU A 396 12.57 6.09 29.62
C GLU A 396 11.33 6.34 28.75
N LEU A 397 11.49 7.07 27.64
CA LEU A 397 10.38 7.40 26.76
C LEU A 397 9.75 6.16 26.11
N ALA A 398 10.57 5.20 25.66
CA ALA A 398 10.07 3.96 25.08
C ALA A 398 9.25 3.15 26.08
N LYS A 399 9.72 3.10 27.36
CA LYS A 399 9.00 2.43 28.43
C LYS A 399 7.68 3.11 28.75
N GLU A 400 7.66 4.44 28.88
CA GLU A 400 6.43 5.21 29.14
C GLU A 400 5.38 4.96 28.06
N TRP A 401 5.81 4.87 26.79
CA TRP A 401 4.91 4.56 25.71
C TRP A 401 4.42 3.11 25.75
N ASP A 402 5.29 2.14 26.05
CA ASP A 402 4.88 0.74 26.17
C ASP A 402 3.91 0.52 27.34
N ASP A 403 4.09 1.23 28.46
CA ASP A 403 3.15 1.25 29.57
C ASP A 403 1.79 1.84 29.12
N THR A 404 1.79 2.90 28.29
CA THR A 404 0.58 3.50 27.71
C THR A 404 -0.15 2.52 26.78
N VAL A 405 0.57 1.81 25.92
CA VAL A 405 0.00 0.77 25.04
C VAL A 405 -0.59 -0.37 25.89
N SER A 406 0.11 -0.80 26.92
CA SER A 406 -0.37 -1.85 27.84
C SER A 406 -1.66 -1.44 28.54
N ALA A 407 -1.76 -0.19 28.97
CA ALA A 407 -2.99 0.36 29.57
C ALA A 407 -4.16 0.41 28.55
N ALA A 408 -3.87 0.77 27.28
CA ALA A 408 -4.88 0.80 26.22
C ALA A 408 -5.39 -0.61 25.84
N TYR A 409 -4.58 -1.64 26.04
CA TYR A 409 -4.94 -3.04 25.82
C TYR A 409 -5.74 -3.67 26.97
N ALA A 410 -5.66 -3.10 28.17
CA ALA A 410 -6.28 -3.66 29.36
C ALA A 410 -7.80 -3.78 29.20
N THR A 411 -8.34 -4.94 29.55
CA THR A 411 -9.78 -5.25 29.48
C THR A 411 -10.33 -5.54 30.86
N ASP A 412 -11.57 -5.11 31.10
CA ASP A 412 -12.31 -5.46 32.33
C ASP A 412 -13.17 -6.71 32.07
N GLU A 413 -13.30 -7.55 33.06
CA GLU A 413 -14.09 -8.78 32.97
C GLU A 413 -15.55 -8.47 32.68
N GLY A 414 -16.08 -9.06 31.59
CA GLY A 414 -17.47 -8.90 31.17
C GLY A 414 -17.84 -7.53 30.56
N ALA A 415 -16.89 -6.59 30.47
CA ALA A 415 -17.14 -5.29 29.86
C ALA A 415 -17.19 -5.37 28.32
N GLN A 416 -17.95 -4.46 27.72
CA GLN A 416 -17.96 -4.27 26.26
C GLN A 416 -16.59 -3.75 25.80
N LEU A 417 -16.09 -4.32 24.70
CA LEU A 417 -14.81 -3.95 24.13
C LEU A 417 -14.85 -2.58 23.42
N ASN A 418 -13.74 -1.85 23.49
CA ASN A 418 -13.44 -0.72 22.63
C ASN A 418 -12.40 -1.09 21.55
N GLN A 419 -12.20 -0.21 20.56
CA GLN A 419 -11.31 -0.48 19.44
C GLN A 419 -9.85 -0.75 19.85
N ASN A 420 -9.33 -0.05 20.88
CA ASN A 420 -7.95 -0.25 21.35
C ASN A 420 -7.77 -1.64 21.95
N GLN A 421 -8.76 -2.10 22.73
CA GLN A 421 -8.79 -3.43 23.31
C GLN A 421 -8.92 -4.53 22.25
N VAL A 422 -9.72 -4.30 21.20
CA VAL A 422 -9.81 -5.21 20.04
C VAL A 422 -8.45 -5.34 19.35
N ILE A 423 -7.75 -4.21 19.10
CA ILE A 423 -6.39 -4.23 18.55
C ILE A 423 -5.44 -5.01 19.46
N GLY A 424 -5.51 -4.77 20.77
CA GLY A 424 -4.69 -5.46 21.77
C GLY A 424 -4.92 -6.96 21.79
N LEU A 425 -6.18 -7.40 21.74
CA LEU A 425 -6.55 -8.81 21.70
C LEU A 425 -6.05 -9.50 20.43
N VAL A 426 -6.26 -8.88 19.25
CA VAL A 426 -5.71 -9.42 17.99
C VAL A 426 -4.20 -9.53 18.07
N ASN A 427 -3.51 -8.47 18.54
CA ASN A 427 -2.05 -8.47 18.64
C ASN A 427 -1.52 -9.55 19.59
N THR A 428 -2.18 -9.74 20.73
CA THR A 428 -1.74 -10.69 21.77
C THR A 428 -2.06 -12.15 21.40
N LEU A 429 -3.21 -12.39 20.76
CA LEU A 429 -3.71 -13.74 20.45
C LEU A 429 -3.22 -14.27 19.09
N SER A 430 -2.73 -13.39 18.22
CA SER A 430 -2.12 -13.79 16.95
C SER A 430 -0.72 -14.37 17.17
N ASP A 431 -0.29 -15.25 16.25
CA ASP A 431 1.09 -15.72 16.23
C ASP A 431 2.05 -14.61 15.76
N PRO A 432 3.34 -14.66 16.12
CA PRO A 432 4.30 -13.63 15.71
C PRO A 432 4.36 -13.37 14.21
N ARG A 433 4.11 -14.38 13.39
CA ARG A 433 4.14 -14.30 11.92
C ARG A 433 2.81 -13.94 11.28
N ASP A 434 1.70 -13.93 12.03
CA ASP A 434 0.39 -13.54 11.50
C ASP A 434 0.41 -12.08 11.03
N VAL A 435 -0.44 -11.76 10.07
CA VAL A 435 -0.45 -10.46 9.41
C VAL A 435 -1.72 -9.69 9.78
N VAL A 436 -1.57 -8.47 10.28
CA VAL A 436 -2.69 -7.53 10.38
C VAL A 436 -2.81 -6.71 9.09
N VAL A 437 -4.02 -6.66 8.52
CA VAL A 437 -4.35 -5.87 7.33
C VAL A 437 -5.35 -4.80 7.68
N CYS A 438 -5.11 -3.56 7.24
CA CYS A 438 -6.03 -2.44 7.36
C CYS A 438 -5.71 -1.38 6.30
N ALA A 439 -6.61 -0.42 6.08
CA ALA A 439 -6.37 0.68 5.13
C ALA A 439 -6.91 2.03 5.59
N ALA A 440 -8.18 2.13 5.96
CA ALA A 440 -8.82 3.42 6.16
C ALA A 440 -9.61 3.52 7.47
N GLY A 441 -10.03 4.72 7.82
CA GLY A 441 -10.73 5.03 9.07
C GLY A 441 -9.79 5.41 10.22
N SER A 442 -10.18 5.19 11.47
CA SER A 442 -9.35 5.42 12.66
C SER A 442 -8.32 4.30 12.87
N MET A 443 -8.68 3.08 12.52
CA MET A 443 -7.85 1.88 12.76
C MET A 443 -6.43 1.95 12.21
N PRO A 444 -6.12 2.48 11.01
CA PRO A 444 -4.73 2.61 10.55
C PRO A 444 -3.86 3.45 11.47
N GLY A 445 -4.43 4.55 11.99
CA GLY A 445 -3.75 5.41 12.95
C GLY A 445 -3.55 4.72 14.30
N ASP A 446 -4.59 4.06 14.79
CA ASP A 446 -4.57 3.35 16.06
C ASP A 446 -3.64 2.11 15.99
N LEU A 447 -3.65 1.37 14.88
CA LEU A 447 -2.69 0.30 14.63
C LEU A 447 -1.25 0.81 14.56
N HIS A 448 -1.01 1.97 13.95
CA HIS A 448 0.33 2.56 13.90
C HIS A 448 0.86 2.87 15.29
N LYS A 449 0.01 3.41 16.17
CA LYS A 449 0.31 3.71 17.57
C LYS A 449 0.50 2.45 18.42
N LEU A 450 -0.43 1.51 18.31
CA LEU A 450 -0.63 0.46 19.30
C LEU A 450 -0.05 -0.90 18.91
N TRP A 451 0.08 -1.22 17.62
CA TRP A 451 0.49 -2.54 17.17
C TRP A 451 1.95 -2.84 17.53
N ARG A 452 2.18 -3.87 18.33
CA ARG A 452 3.49 -4.40 18.67
C ARG A 452 3.95 -5.37 17.60
N THR A 453 4.78 -4.90 16.67
CA THR A 453 5.25 -5.68 15.50
C THR A 453 6.30 -6.70 15.93
N ARG A 454 6.09 -7.98 15.61
CA ARG A 454 6.95 -9.10 16.00
C ARG A 454 7.65 -9.75 14.81
N ASP A 455 7.20 -9.46 13.59
CA ASP A 455 7.74 -9.95 12.32
C ASP A 455 7.69 -8.84 11.27
N ARG A 456 8.68 -8.77 10.37
CA ARG A 456 8.78 -7.73 9.33
C ARG A 456 7.55 -7.67 8.41
N LYS A 457 6.85 -8.79 8.23
CA LYS A 457 5.64 -8.91 7.40
C LYS A 457 4.35 -8.92 8.21
N GLY A 458 4.42 -8.79 9.54
CA GLY A 458 3.26 -8.83 10.43
C GLY A 458 2.36 -7.59 10.38
N TYR A 459 2.74 -6.55 9.61
CA TYR A 459 1.99 -5.29 9.52
C TYR A 459 1.76 -4.88 8.06
N HIS A 460 0.53 -4.98 7.59
CA HIS A 460 0.13 -4.62 6.23
C HIS A 460 -0.99 -3.58 6.27
N VAL A 461 -0.62 -2.32 6.39
CA VAL A 461 -1.56 -1.20 6.33
C VAL A 461 -1.35 -0.42 5.03
N GLU A 462 -2.40 -0.31 4.21
CA GLU A 462 -2.41 0.55 3.03
C GLU A 462 -2.76 1.97 3.49
N TYR A 463 -1.75 2.81 3.60
CA TYR A 463 -1.90 4.16 4.11
C TYR A 463 -1.48 5.26 3.11
N GLY A 464 -0.75 4.90 2.06
CA GLY A 464 -0.26 5.85 1.07
C GLY A 464 -1.40 6.51 0.29
N PHE A 465 -2.46 5.77 0.01
CA PHE A 465 -3.69 6.26 -0.61
C PHE A 465 -4.88 6.25 0.35
N SER A 466 -4.82 5.44 1.40
CA SER A 466 -5.83 5.29 2.46
C SER A 466 -7.22 5.00 1.91
N CYS A 467 -7.31 3.99 1.04
CA CYS A 467 -8.51 3.69 0.29
C CYS A 467 -9.48 2.84 1.10
N MET A 468 -10.65 3.39 1.43
CA MET A 468 -11.75 2.61 2.00
C MET A 468 -12.19 1.50 1.04
N GLY A 469 -12.49 0.31 1.58
CA GLY A 469 -12.83 -0.89 0.81
C GLY A 469 -11.62 -1.74 0.39
N TYR A 470 -10.40 -1.32 0.71
CA TYR A 470 -9.19 -2.11 0.44
C TYR A 470 -9.12 -3.38 1.29
N GLU A 471 -9.60 -3.35 2.52
CA GLU A 471 -9.22 -4.27 3.59
C GLU A 471 -9.49 -5.74 3.24
N ILE A 472 -10.72 -6.08 2.81
CA ILE A 472 -11.07 -7.49 2.48
C ILE A 472 -10.25 -7.97 1.28
N ALA A 473 -10.26 -7.22 0.19
CA ALA A 473 -9.51 -7.55 -1.02
C ALA A 473 -8.00 -7.60 -0.76
N GLY A 474 -7.48 -6.64 0.01
CA GLY A 474 -6.09 -6.61 0.43
C GLY A 474 -5.71 -7.83 1.27
N GLY A 475 -6.58 -8.22 2.21
CA GLY A 475 -6.38 -9.43 3.01
C GLY A 475 -6.31 -10.72 2.18
N ILE A 476 -7.16 -10.82 1.15
CA ILE A 476 -7.09 -11.92 0.18
C ILE A 476 -5.73 -11.94 -0.52
N GLY A 477 -5.29 -10.79 -1.03
CA GLY A 477 -3.99 -10.66 -1.70
C GLY A 477 -2.82 -11.02 -0.78
N VAL A 478 -2.84 -10.59 0.48
CA VAL A 478 -1.83 -10.96 1.49
C VAL A 478 -1.83 -12.46 1.73
N ARG A 479 -3.00 -13.07 1.94
CA ARG A 479 -3.11 -14.52 2.18
C ARG A 479 -2.62 -15.35 1.00
N MET A 480 -2.96 -14.93 -0.23
CA MET A 480 -2.43 -15.57 -1.44
C MET A 480 -0.90 -15.46 -1.53
N GLY A 481 -0.34 -14.34 -1.10
CA GLY A 481 1.11 -14.11 -1.05
C GLY A 481 1.83 -14.82 0.09
N ALA A 482 1.13 -15.14 1.18
CA ALA A 482 1.68 -15.79 2.38
C ALA A 482 0.71 -16.87 2.91
N PRO A 483 0.60 -18.01 2.20
CA PRO A 483 -0.39 -19.05 2.53
C PRO A 483 -0.11 -19.75 3.88
N ASP A 484 1.06 -19.58 4.44
CA ASP A 484 1.52 -20.13 5.73
C ASP A 484 1.29 -19.20 6.93
N ARG A 485 0.60 -18.03 6.74
CA ARG A 485 0.31 -17.05 7.78
C ARG A 485 -1.20 -16.84 7.90
N ASP A 486 -1.73 -16.75 9.10
CA ASP A 486 -3.08 -16.24 9.28
C ASP A 486 -3.12 -14.72 9.03
N VAL A 487 -4.24 -14.27 8.44
CA VAL A 487 -4.42 -12.86 8.04
C VAL A 487 -5.64 -12.31 8.76
N PHE A 488 -5.39 -11.42 9.72
CA PHE A 488 -6.42 -10.68 10.43
C PHE A 488 -6.72 -9.36 9.71
N ILE A 489 -7.94 -9.20 9.23
CA ILE A 489 -8.36 -7.99 8.50
C ILE A 489 -9.14 -7.10 9.45
N MET A 490 -8.51 -6.02 9.91
CA MET A 490 -9.17 -5.02 10.74
C MET A 490 -9.97 -4.06 9.84
N VAL A 491 -11.29 -4.14 9.91
CA VAL A 491 -12.18 -3.36 9.03
C VAL A 491 -13.33 -2.73 9.82
N GLY A 492 -13.51 -1.42 9.64
CA GLY A 492 -14.67 -0.69 10.16
C GLY A 492 -15.91 -0.88 9.28
N ASP A 493 -17.09 -0.65 9.85
CA ASP A 493 -18.37 -0.79 9.17
C ASP A 493 -18.48 0.05 7.88
N GLY A 494 -17.95 1.27 7.89
CA GLY A 494 -17.97 2.14 6.71
C GLY A 494 -17.16 1.61 5.54
N SER A 495 -15.95 1.10 5.81
CA SER A 495 -15.08 0.50 4.80
C SER A 495 -15.62 -0.85 4.33
N TYR A 496 -16.13 -1.65 5.27
CA TYR A 496 -16.78 -2.93 4.98
C TYR A 496 -17.95 -2.77 3.99
N LEU A 497 -18.83 -1.82 4.23
CA LEU A 497 -20.01 -1.57 3.37
C LEU A 497 -19.63 -1.18 1.93
N MET A 498 -18.44 -0.68 1.69
CA MET A 498 -18.00 -0.31 0.33
C MET A 498 -17.59 -1.51 -0.52
N MET A 499 -17.05 -2.59 0.08
CA MET A 499 -16.49 -3.70 -0.70
C MET A 499 -16.53 -5.06 0.03
N ALA A 500 -17.59 -5.31 0.77
CA ALA A 500 -17.80 -6.58 1.49
C ALA A 500 -17.92 -7.79 0.55
N THR A 501 -18.32 -7.58 -0.70
CA THR A 501 -18.60 -8.65 -1.69
C THR A 501 -17.40 -9.55 -1.97
N GLU A 502 -16.18 -9.09 -1.72
CA GLU A 502 -14.96 -9.90 -1.90
C GLU A 502 -14.84 -11.06 -0.89
N ILE A 503 -15.64 -11.08 0.17
CA ILE A 503 -15.80 -12.29 1.00
C ILE A 503 -16.21 -13.48 0.12
N ALA A 504 -17.13 -13.27 -0.84
CA ALA A 504 -17.53 -14.31 -1.78
C ALA A 504 -16.37 -14.77 -2.68
N THR A 505 -15.43 -13.88 -3.03
CA THR A 505 -14.20 -14.24 -3.74
C THR A 505 -13.29 -15.11 -2.88
N ALA A 506 -13.10 -14.74 -1.61
CA ALA A 506 -12.31 -15.53 -0.65
C ALA A 506 -12.87 -16.96 -0.49
N VAL A 507 -14.18 -17.07 -0.35
CA VAL A 507 -14.89 -18.37 -0.24
C VAL A 507 -14.74 -19.19 -1.52
N GLN A 508 -14.97 -18.60 -2.69
CA GLN A 508 -14.84 -19.27 -3.99
C GLN A 508 -13.43 -19.84 -4.22
N GLU A 509 -12.41 -19.07 -3.89
CA GLU A 509 -11.00 -19.44 -4.12
C GLU A 509 -10.42 -20.30 -2.98
N GLY A 510 -11.17 -20.57 -1.92
CA GLY A 510 -10.66 -21.26 -0.73
C GLY A 510 -9.55 -20.50 -0.01
N VAL A 511 -9.55 -19.18 -0.11
CA VAL A 511 -8.57 -18.29 0.53
C VAL A 511 -9.10 -17.89 1.91
N LYS A 512 -8.69 -18.61 2.94
CA LYS A 512 -9.09 -18.31 4.32
C LYS A 512 -8.49 -16.99 4.81
N VAL A 513 -9.34 -16.07 5.26
CA VAL A 513 -8.97 -14.84 5.99
C VAL A 513 -9.82 -14.69 7.26
N ILE A 514 -9.39 -13.85 8.19
CA ILE A 514 -10.09 -13.60 9.46
C ILE A 514 -10.43 -12.11 9.55
N PRO A 515 -11.56 -11.66 8.96
CA PRO A 515 -12.03 -10.30 9.15
C PRO A 515 -12.48 -10.06 10.59
N VAL A 516 -11.92 -9.02 11.21
CA VAL A 516 -12.38 -8.47 12.49
C VAL A 516 -13.18 -7.23 12.15
N LEU A 517 -14.50 -7.40 12.08
CA LEU A 517 -15.45 -6.37 11.67
C LEU A 517 -15.88 -5.56 12.88
N VAL A 518 -15.37 -4.34 12.97
CA VAL A 518 -15.66 -3.41 14.06
C VAL A 518 -16.79 -2.48 13.65
N GLN A 519 -17.95 -2.65 14.29
CA GLN A 519 -19.11 -1.80 14.05
C GLN A 519 -19.18 -0.67 15.07
N ASN A 520 -19.18 0.56 14.58
CA ASN A 520 -19.34 1.77 15.38
C ASN A 520 -20.48 2.69 14.86
N HIS A 521 -21.25 2.20 13.89
CA HIS A 521 -22.43 2.82 13.28
C HIS A 521 -22.14 4.13 12.54
N GLY A 522 -21.00 4.21 11.86
CA GLY A 522 -20.68 5.38 11.03
C GLY A 522 -19.21 5.51 10.63
N PHE A 523 -18.87 6.66 10.11
CA PHE A 523 -17.49 7.03 9.79
C PHE A 523 -16.82 7.65 11.02
N ALA A 524 -16.53 6.83 12.05
CA ALA A 524 -16.07 7.30 13.36
C ALA A 524 -14.83 8.20 13.30
N SER A 525 -13.86 7.87 12.44
CA SER A 525 -12.66 8.69 12.21
C SER A 525 -13.00 10.11 11.74
N ILE A 526 -13.82 10.19 10.70
CA ILE A 526 -14.25 11.47 10.14
C ILE A 526 -15.20 12.19 11.11
N GLY A 527 -16.00 11.45 11.88
CA GLY A 527 -16.79 12.01 12.96
C GLY A 527 -15.95 12.73 14.01
N GLY A 528 -14.90 12.08 14.51
CA GLY A 528 -13.95 12.68 15.46
C GLY A 528 -13.18 13.87 14.87
N LEU A 529 -12.71 13.74 13.64
CA LEU A 529 -12.06 14.84 12.92
C LEU A 529 -13.03 16.02 12.74
N SER A 530 -14.25 15.79 12.25
CA SER A 530 -15.29 16.80 12.08
C SER A 530 -15.58 17.53 13.39
N GLU A 531 -15.65 16.81 14.51
CA GLU A 531 -15.86 17.39 15.83
C GLU A 531 -14.69 18.30 16.23
N SER A 532 -13.44 17.86 16.03
CA SER A 532 -12.22 18.63 16.34
C SER A 532 -12.10 19.91 15.50
N LEU A 533 -12.67 19.92 14.28
CA LEU A 533 -12.69 21.06 13.35
C LEU A 533 -13.95 21.92 13.50
N GLY A 534 -14.81 21.63 14.51
CA GLY A 534 -16.01 22.39 14.82
C GLY A 534 -17.23 22.10 13.97
N SER A 535 -17.22 21.01 13.18
CA SER A 535 -18.33 20.59 12.30
C SER A 535 -19.27 19.57 12.92
N GLN A 536 -19.18 19.31 14.24
CA GLN A 536 -20.16 18.61 15.07
C GLN A 536 -20.61 17.23 14.52
N ARG A 537 -19.69 16.43 13.95
CA ARG A 537 -19.95 15.09 13.36
C ARG A 537 -21.02 15.08 12.27
N PHE A 538 -21.27 16.20 11.61
CA PHE A 538 -22.32 16.33 10.61
C PHE A 538 -22.13 15.30 9.46
N GLY A 539 -23.18 14.47 9.24
CA GLY A 539 -23.24 13.49 8.16
C GLY A 539 -22.28 12.29 8.31
N THR A 540 -21.80 11.98 9.52
CA THR A 540 -20.85 10.90 9.77
C THR A 540 -21.41 9.67 10.47
N ASP A 541 -22.61 9.77 11.04
CA ASP A 541 -23.29 8.65 11.73
C ASP A 541 -24.39 8.04 10.84
N TYR A 542 -24.58 6.73 10.92
CA TYR A 542 -25.65 6.01 10.21
C TYR A 542 -26.96 6.10 10.99
N ARG A 543 -27.74 7.12 10.69
CA ARG A 543 -29.01 7.42 11.36
C ARG A 543 -30.14 7.68 10.37
N TYR A 544 -31.35 7.39 10.78
CA TYR A 544 -32.54 7.90 10.10
C TYR A 544 -32.60 9.43 10.20
N ARG A 545 -33.37 10.04 9.30
CA ARG A 545 -33.70 11.46 9.46
C ARG A 545 -34.73 11.63 10.57
N GLY A 546 -34.44 12.57 11.47
CA GLY A 546 -35.39 13.00 12.49
C GLY A 546 -36.50 13.89 11.92
N ALA A 547 -37.38 14.38 12.79
CA ALA A 547 -38.57 15.18 12.41
C ALA A 547 -38.21 16.46 11.64
N GLU A 548 -37.04 17.03 11.87
CA GLU A 548 -36.54 18.24 11.18
C GLU A 548 -35.74 17.94 9.91
N GLY A 549 -35.70 16.68 9.46
CA GLY A 549 -35.00 16.25 8.27
C GLY A 549 -33.48 16.09 8.45
N ARG A 550 -32.95 16.25 9.65
CA ARG A 550 -31.53 16.02 10.01
C ARG A 550 -31.26 14.52 10.19
N LEU A 551 -30.01 14.08 9.99
CA LEU A 551 -29.57 12.68 10.24
C LEU A 551 -29.26 12.48 11.75
N ASP A 552 -30.25 12.66 12.60
CA ASP A 552 -30.17 12.60 14.06
C ASP A 552 -31.26 11.70 14.71
N GLY A 553 -31.98 10.94 13.90
CA GLY A 553 -32.95 9.93 14.36
C GLY A 553 -32.26 8.67 14.91
N ASP A 554 -33.01 7.57 14.97
CA ASP A 554 -32.52 6.28 15.43
C ASP A 554 -31.40 5.72 14.54
N LYS A 555 -30.58 4.82 15.08
CA LYS A 555 -29.55 4.10 14.31
C LYS A 555 -30.20 3.25 13.20
N LEU A 556 -29.55 3.13 12.05
CA LEU A 556 -29.99 2.24 11.00
C LEU A 556 -29.87 0.77 11.42
N PRO A 557 -30.86 -0.09 11.10
CA PRO A 557 -30.85 -1.51 11.47
C PRO A 557 -29.98 -2.35 10.50
N VAL A 558 -28.73 -1.96 10.29
CA VAL A 558 -27.82 -2.67 9.39
C VAL A 558 -27.16 -3.83 10.14
N ASP A 559 -27.51 -5.06 9.82
CA ASP A 559 -26.88 -6.28 10.36
C ASP A 559 -25.72 -6.72 9.45
N LEU A 560 -24.52 -6.23 9.75
CA LEU A 560 -23.31 -6.56 8.99
C LEU A 560 -22.86 -8.00 9.19
N ALA A 561 -23.16 -8.59 10.35
CA ALA A 561 -22.86 -10.00 10.59
C ALA A 561 -23.71 -10.92 9.71
N ALA A 562 -25.02 -10.64 9.60
CA ALA A 562 -25.89 -11.37 8.67
C ALA A 562 -25.46 -11.16 7.21
N ASN A 563 -25.00 -9.95 6.84
CA ASN A 563 -24.47 -9.68 5.51
C ASN A 563 -23.22 -10.53 5.22
N ALA A 564 -22.25 -10.59 6.15
CA ALA A 564 -21.06 -11.41 5.98
C ALA A 564 -21.41 -12.91 5.83
N ALA A 565 -22.34 -13.41 6.64
CA ALA A 565 -22.83 -14.78 6.54
C ALA A 565 -23.49 -15.07 5.18
N SER A 566 -24.26 -14.11 4.64
CA SER A 566 -24.91 -14.23 3.32
C SER A 566 -23.90 -14.31 2.16
N LEU A 567 -22.65 -13.82 2.36
CA LEU A 567 -21.55 -13.90 1.39
C LEU A 567 -20.74 -15.20 1.52
N GLY A 568 -21.11 -16.08 2.46
CA GLY A 568 -20.55 -17.41 2.62
C GLY A 568 -19.48 -17.53 3.71
N ALA A 569 -19.25 -16.53 4.53
CA ALA A 569 -18.35 -16.61 5.68
C ALA A 569 -19.05 -17.23 6.90
N ASP A 570 -18.28 -17.92 7.73
CA ASP A 570 -18.70 -18.16 9.12
C ASP A 570 -18.62 -16.85 9.93
N VAL A 571 -19.54 -16.65 10.87
CA VAL A 571 -19.59 -15.40 11.65
C VAL A 571 -19.74 -15.70 13.13
N ILE A 572 -18.88 -15.07 13.95
CA ILE A 572 -18.93 -15.13 15.40
C ILE A 572 -19.14 -13.71 15.94
N LYS A 573 -20.28 -13.47 16.60
CA LYS A 573 -20.57 -12.19 17.28
C LYS A 573 -19.99 -12.25 18.68
N VAL A 574 -19.26 -11.22 19.08
CA VAL A 574 -18.61 -11.11 20.39
C VAL A 574 -18.83 -9.73 20.99
N ALA A 575 -18.83 -9.63 22.32
CA ALA A 575 -18.94 -8.40 23.07
C ALA A 575 -17.83 -8.23 24.12
N THR A 576 -17.31 -9.32 24.65
CA THR A 576 -16.33 -9.35 25.77
C THR A 576 -14.97 -9.90 25.30
N ALA A 577 -13.94 -9.65 26.11
CA ALA A 577 -12.58 -10.14 25.84
C ALA A 577 -12.51 -11.69 25.83
N ALA A 578 -13.25 -12.35 26.71
CA ALA A 578 -13.30 -13.81 26.76
C ALA A 578 -13.92 -14.40 25.48
N GLU A 579 -15.08 -13.87 25.06
CA GLU A 579 -15.73 -14.28 23.82
C GLU A 579 -14.83 -14.02 22.59
N PHE A 580 -14.14 -12.88 22.57
CA PHE A 580 -13.21 -12.54 21.51
C PHE A 580 -12.03 -13.54 21.45
N ALA A 581 -11.45 -13.88 22.58
CA ALA A 581 -10.35 -14.85 22.66
C ALA A 581 -10.76 -16.24 22.16
N ASP A 582 -11.98 -16.70 22.50
CA ASP A 582 -12.51 -17.97 22.01
C ASP A 582 -12.82 -17.89 20.50
N ALA A 583 -13.36 -16.77 20.01
CA ALA A 583 -13.61 -16.56 18.59
C ALA A 583 -12.30 -16.58 17.77
N VAL A 584 -11.21 -16.00 18.26
CA VAL A 584 -9.89 -16.07 17.60
C VAL A 584 -9.41 -17.52 17.48
N LYS A 585 -9.53 -18.31 18.55
CA LYS A 585 -9.15 -19.75 18.52
C LYS A 585 -9.94 -20.52 17.45
N VAL A 586 -11.28 -20.31 17.41
CA VAL A 586 -12.16 -20.92 16.42
C VAL A 586 -11.77 -20.47 15.02
N ALA A 587 -11.61 -19.18 14.77
CA ALA A 587 -11.26 -18.62 13.48
C ALA A 587 -9.89 -19.11 12.99
N LYS A 588 -8.89 -19.23 13.87
CA LYS A 588 -7.56 -19.78 13.51
C LYS A 588 -7.64 -21.25 13.11
N SER A 589 -8.47 -22.05 13.76
CA SER A 589 -8.63 -23.47 13.47
C SER A 589 -9.59 -23.78 12.31
N ALA A 590 -10.40 -22.82 11.90
CA ALA A 590 -11.33 -22.99 10.78
C ALA A 590 -10.59 -23.15 9.44
N GLU A 591 -11.19 -23.87 8.51
CA GLU A 591 -10.70 -24.03 7.12
C GLU A 591 -11.29 -22.97 6.18
N VAL A 592 -12.31 -22.24 6.63
CA VAL A 592 -13.03 -21.22 5.86
C VAL A 592 -12.85 -19.82 6.45
N THR A 593 -13.13 -18.82 5.64
CA THR A 593 -13.15 -17.42 6.09
C THR A 593 -14.15 -17.26 7.24
N THR A 594 -13.67 -16.76 8.37
CA THR A 594 -14.45 -16.58 9.60
C THR A 594 -14.39 -15.14 10.06
N VAL A 595 -15.54 -14.46 10.08
CA VAL A 595 -15.67 -13.06 10.50
C VAL A 595 -15.93 -13.01 12.02
N ILE A 596 -15.09 -12.26 12.73
CA ILE A 596 -15.31 -11.91 14.12
C ILE A 596 -15.96 -10.52 14.15
N TYR A 597 -17.23 -10.46 14.53
CA TYR A 597 -18.00 -9.22 14.59
C TYR A 597 -18.04 -8.68 16.02
N VAL A 598 -17.70 -7.40 16.18
CA VAL A 598 -17.70 -6.70 17.48
C VAL A 598 -18.24 -5.28 17.34
N GLU A 599 -19.10 -4.86 18.26
CA GLU A 599 -19.54 -3.46 18.38
C GLU A 599 -18.65 -2.70 19.38
N THR A 600 -18.27 -1.46 19.01
CA THR A 600 -17.44 -0.58 19.86
C THR A 600 -18.02 0.82 19.96
N ASP A 601 -17.65 1.55 21.02
CA ASP A 601 -18.00 2.97 21.16
C ASP A 601 -17.09 3.84 20.26
N PRO A 602 -17.66 4.60 19.30
CA PRO A 602 -16.90 5.46 18.37
C PRO A 602 -16.24 6.68 19.06
N ARG A 603 -16.45 6.89 20.35
CA ARG A 603 -15.91 8.04 21.11
C ARG A 603 -14.71 7.68 21.96
N ILE A 604 -14.31 6.39 22.01
CA ILE A 604 -13.11 5.95 22.70
C ILE A 604 -11.97 5.92 21.71
N TYR A 605 -11.05 6.88 21.82
CA TYR A 605 -9.92 7.07 20.92
C TYR A 605 -8.66 6.40 21.46
N ALA A 606 -7.70 6.13 20.54
CA ALA A 606 -6.35 5.73 20.94
C ALA A 606 -5.64 6.86 21.70
N PRO A 607 -4.63 6.54 22.54
CA PRO A 607 -3.87 7.53 23.29
C PRO A 607 -3.34 8.66 22.40
N ASP A 608 -3.36 9.89 22.91
CA ASP A 608 -2.84 11.06 22.22
C ASP A 608 -1.31 10.95 22.07
N SER A 609 -0.80 11.36 20.92
CA SER A 609 0.62 11.45 20.62
C SER A 609 1.16 12.89 20.61
N PHE A 610 0.33 13.86 21.02
CA PHE A 610 0.64 15.30 21.04
C PHE A 610 1.19 15.81 19.69
N SER A 611 0.60 15.34 18.62
CA SER A 611 0.98 15.71 17.26
C SER A 611 -0.18 16.37 16.52
N TRP A 612 0.11 16.99 15.41
CA TRP A 612 -0.86 17.73 14.63
C TRP A 612 -0.92 17.21 13.18
N TRP A 613 -2.10 17.34 12.58
CA TRP A 613 -2.34 17.13 11.17
C TRP A 613 -3.03 18.36 10.57
N ASP A 614 -2.45 18.91 9.50
CA ASP A 614 -2.91 20.12 8.83
C ASP A 614 -4.19 19.86 8.02
N VAL A 615 -5.32 19.89 8.71
CA VAL A 615 -6.63 19.90 8.06
C VAL A 615 -7.23 21.29 8.21
N PRO A 616 -7.53 21.99 7.09
CA PRO A 616 -8.00 23.37 7.15
C PRO A 616 -9.37 23.49 7.83
N VAL A 617 -9.55 24.57 8.57
CA VAL A 617 -10.80 24.96 9.21
C VAL A 617 -11.39 26.17 8.49
N SER A 618 -12.72 26.24 8.37
CA SER A 618 -13.39 27.37 7.74
C SER A 618 -12.99 28.69 8.42
N GLU A 619 -12.47 29.64 7.64
CA GLU A 619 -12.03 30.95 8.14
C GLU A 619 -13.20 31.82 8.61
N VAL A 620 -14.37 31.63 8.00
CA VAL A 620 -15.61 32.36 8.32
C VAL A 620 -16.70 31.36 8.67
N SER A 621 -17.30 31.52 9.84
CA SER A 621 -18.43 30.70 10.30
C SER A 621 -19.25 31.48 11.35
N THR A 622 -20.54 31.25 11.37
CA THR A 622 -21.44 31.71 12.45
C THR A 622 -21.43 30.75 13.65
N LEU A 623 -20.84 29.54 13.50
CA LEU A 623 -20.77 28.54 14.56
C LEU A 623 -19.57 28.80 15.47
N GLU A 624 -19.81 28.94 16.77
CA GLU A 624 -18.76 29.17 17.78
C GLU A 624 -17.73 28.02 17.81
N SER A 625 -18.19 26.76 17.62
CA SER A 625 -17.32 25.58 17.52
C SER A 625 -16.27 25.73 16.41
N THR A 626 -16.70 26.15 15.21
CA THR A 626 -15.80 26.36 14.07
C THR A 626 -14.86 27.53 14.30
N GLN A 627 -15.34 28.66 14.86
CA GLN A 627 -14.49 29.80 15.19
C GLN A 627 -13.41 29.43 16.22
N THR A 628 -13.73 28.58 17.19
CA THR A 628 -12.77 28.11 18.18
C THR A 628 -11.74 27.17 17.56
N ALA A 629 -12.19 26.25 16.69
CA ALA A 629 -11.29 25.36 15.95
C ALA A 629 -10.34 26.13 15.03
N TYR A 630 -10.81 27.20 14.36
CA TYR A 630 -9.97 28.04 13.50
C TYR A 630 -8.88 28.76 14.28
N ARG A 631 -9.15 29.25 15.50
CA ARG A 631 -8.10 29.85 16.34
C ARG A 631 -7.00 28.84 16.67
N ARG A 632 -7.33 27.61 17.07
CA ARG A 632 -6.35 26.53 17.32
C ARG A 632 -5.56 26.16 16.06
N TYR A 633 -6.24 26.04 14.93
CA TYR A 633 -5.61 25.78 13.63
C TYR A 633 -4.58 26.87 13.29
N SER A 634 -4.96 28.13 13.46
CA SER A 634 -4.07 29.27 13.18
C SER A 634 -2.82 29.28 14.08
N ASP A 635 -2.91 28.81 15.31
CA ASP A 635 -1.77 28.68 16.21
C ASP A 635 -0.82 27.57 15.76
N TRP A 636 -1.33 26.41 15.34
CA TRP A 636 -0.51 25.34 14.79
C TRP A 636 0.18 25.74 13.48
N LYS A 637 -0.46 26.54 12.63
CA LYS A 637 0.17 27.06 11.41
C LYS A 637 1.43 27.88 11.68
N LYS A 638 1.52 28.55 12.83
CA LYS A 638 2.68 29.37 13.21
C LYS A 638 3.91 28.54 13.57
N VAL A 639 3.71 27.29 14.03
CA VAL A 639 4.81 26.40 14.46
C VAL A 639 5.26 25.43 13.37
N GLN A 640 4.64 25.43 12.20
CA GLN A 640 5.10 24.63 11.08
C GLN A 640 6.52 25.05 10.64
N ARG A 641 7.40 24.07 10.50
CA ARG A 641 8.73 24.30 9.94
C ARG A 641 8.63 24.80 8.50
N PRO A 642 9.36 25.85 8.09
CA PRO A 642 9.42 26.27 6.69
C PRO A 642 10.00 25.14 5.81
N LEU A 643 9.63 25.08 4.52
CA LEU A 643 10.12 24.06 3.59
C LEU A 643 11.64 24.13 3.40
N LEU A 644 12.20 25.33 3.34
CA LEU A 644 13.64 25.58 3.24
C LEU A 644 14.03 26.66 4.25
N ARG A 645 15.13 26.45 4.94
CA ARG A 645 15.83 27.46 5.71
C ARG A 645 17.11 27.84 4.97
N PRO A 646 17.62 29.08 5.11
CA PRO A 646 18.91 29.47 4.51
C PRO A 646 20.05 28.55 4.89
N SER A 647 20.03 27.97 6.12
CA SER A 647 21.01 27.00 6.62
C SER A 647 20.86 25.60 6.00
N ASP A 648 19.71 25.28 5.38
CA ASP A 648 19.46 24.00 4.70
C ASP A 648 20.04 24.00 3.27
N GLN A 649 20.40 25.19 2.76
CA GLN A 649 21.07 25.35 1.48
C GLN A 649 22.58 25.17 1.68
N PHE A 650 23.06 23.96 1.43
CA PHE A 650 24.46 23.55 1.39
C PHE A 650 25.25 23.93 2.65
N PRO A 651 25.97 23.01 3.29
CA PRO A 651 27.03 23.42 4.21
C PRO A 651 27.95 24.32 3.39
N SER A 652 27.95 25.63 3.68
CA SER A 652 29.00 26.48 3.17
C SER A 652 30.31 25.87 3.61
N ASP A 653 31.21 25.64 2.68
CA ASP A 653 32.60 25.39 2.97
C ASP A 653 33.09 26.47 3.95
N ARG A 654 33.13 26.16 5.23
CA ARG A 654 33.77 26.95 6.27
C ARG A 654 34.77 26.09 7.00
#